data_795a8ad0c74233966a7fd71cf82c4104
#
_entry.id   795a8ad0c74233966a7fd71cf82c4104
#
_cell.length_a   1.000
_cell.length_b   1.000
_cell.length_c   1.000
_cell.angle_alpha   90.00
_cell.angle_beta   90.00
_cell.angle_gamma   90.00
#
_symmetry.space_group_name_H-M   'P 1'
#
loop_
_entity.id
_entity.type
_entity.pdbx_description
1 polymer ?
#
loop_
_entity_poly.entity_id
_entity_poly.type
_entity_poly.pdbx_seq_one_letter_code
_entity_poly.pdbx_strand_id
1 'polypeptide(L)'
;MTNKIKDILKTHKYLLLSFFLPVLLLEGIAIAEKIQPFGSESFLIVDALHQYLPFFADYQEKLKSMDSMFYSFHAGLGYNFLGLWAYYLASPLNLVIALVSKSMLTMILSHLYVLKIALCCFTAAFYFRKRRGKDEISIVAFGMAYGLCSYMVGYSWNIMWMEVMMMLPLILYGIDKLIKEHDGRLYCFALFISLWCNFYMSYMTCLFLILWYLLYPHKNVKEFFTNGFRFAGYSLLSGAMAAVVLLPAYLGIMQTSSAKLQFPKELWYGTFGNLFSRHFLGTTPLTMAVDDSKINLYCGILTLLMAGFYLAVREIRLIDKIRRLLLLVFLFFSFNMPVLGYVWHGFHDQYGIPNRFAFLYIFALLAMAYEGYCVLVRGKRKVSLWIYFAVILCGILIGITMKTSTVKLEMKTVYATVAAIAVYMICFALYQKKIFRKKIFTTLICFLFIVETAAMAVMGFQENGTVDTDSYFQDTKAITEVKKEYQKNVETRMELISGRMLDESIWHTLNGMTLFGSTAQGNVVDMMDQLGFYTGVNEYLYEGATPFTNNLMSMKYQIYRPYDTKYTEFSLKESVGNVTVYKNPYRTALAYTMDDLVQTWDYEDYNPFYVQNDLATSAFDVDELFHIVKTAKPQLNDCKITSDNGDGEYVFENTSARPDNMVFTIRSTKTRRLYIHFDGSQVENTVIEKNGEQVLTGRLDSQIIYLGNVQKGDEIRIKMQLKQDNEMSGVVRLTAAELDEEVMEELAQRMQENAWKLTSAKGNHLSGTIHAQEDQMLFFSIPYDKGWTVKIDGKKVKTKALGKAFLTVKVPEGKHKVSLTYVSSGFKEGAILSVAGFVIIILIMLFSQRKKKAAVKEI
;
A
#
# COMPACT_ATOMS: atom_id res chain seq x y z
N MET A 1 0.41 9.12 -46.55
CA MET A 1 0.18 8.97 -45.11
C MET A 1 -1.29 8.76 -44.74
N THR A 2 -2.22 9.52 -45.30
CA THR A 2 -3.68 9.47 -45.07
C THR A 2 -4.35 8.14 -45.35
N ASN A 3 -4.04 7.44 -46.46
CA ASN A 3 -4.67 6.15 -46.80
C ASN A 3 -4.24 5.02 -45.85
N LYS A 4 -2.97 4.99 -45.44
CA LYS A 4 -2.45 3.98 -44.51
C LYS A 4 -3.08 4.13 -43.11
N ILE A 5 -3.30 5.37 -42.67
CA ILE A 5 -3.98 5.67 -41.37
C ILE A 5 -5.46 5.24 -41.47
N LYS A 6 -6.17 5.55 -42.58
CA LYS A 6 -7.56 5.11 -42.82
C LYS A 6 -7.70 3.59 -42.79
N ASP A 7 -6.76 2.86 -43.40
CA ASP A 7 -6.75 1.40 -43.38
C ASP A 7 -6.49 0.83 -41.98
N ILE A 8 -5.57 1.41 -41.21
CA ILE A 8 -5.32 1.03 -39.82
C ILE A 8 -6.59 1.26 -38.99
N LEU A 9 -7.20 2.44 -39.08
CA LEU A 9 -8.42 2.78 -38.36
C LEU A 9 -9.57 1.83 -38.70
N LYS A 10 -9.72 1.46 -39.96
CA LYS A 10 -10.76 0.52 -40.41
C LYS A 10 -10.51 -0.90 -39.92
N THR A 11 -9.26 -1.35 -39.94
CA THR A 11 -8.85 -2.72 -39.57
C THR A 11 -8.84 -2.96 -38.08
N HIS A 12 -8.61 -1.90 -37.27
CA HIS A 12 -8.48 -1.95 -35.78
C HIS A 12 -9.56 -1.14 -35.08
N LYS A 13 -10.70 -0.87 -35.73
CA LYS A 13 -11.74 0.01 -35.23
C LYS A 13 -12.20 -0.30 -33.80
N TYR A 14 -12.57 -1.55 -33.57
CA TYR A 14 -13.08 -1.97 -32.28
C TYR A 14 -11.98 -2.11 -31.21
N LEU A 15 -10.79 -2.47 -31.65
CA LEU A 15 -9.64 -2.47 -30.73
C LEU A 15 -9.31 -1.04 -30.26
N LEU A 16 -9.34 -0.06 -31.14
CA LEU A 16 -9.16 1.36 -30.75
C LEU A 16 -10.34 1.85 -29.92
N LEU A 17 -11.57 1.45 -30.25
CA LEU A 17 -12.75 1.81 -29.45
C LEU A 17 -12.67 1.26 -28.03
N SER A 18 -12.04 0.11 -27.80
CA SER A 18 -11.86 -0.45 -26.45
C SER A 18 -10.88 0.36 -25.58
N PHE A 19 -10.12 1.28 -26.16
CA PHE A 19 -9.31 2.26 -25.44
C PHE A 19 -10.06 3.58 -25.27
N PHE A 20 -10.55 4.16 -26.37
CA PHE A 20 -11.12 5.50 -26.32
C PHE A 20 -12.48 5.58 -25.63
N LEU A 21 -13.30 4.53 -25.68
CA LEU A 21 -14.61 4.55 -25.00
C LEU A 21 -14.49 4.56 -23.48
N PRO A 22 -13.62 3.75 -22.82
CA PRO A 22 -13.36 3.90 -21.40
C PRO A 22 -12.76 5.26 -21.03
N VAL A 23 -11.85 5.83 -21.85
CA VAL A 23 -11.32 7.19 -21.61
C VAL A 23 -12.47 8.21 -21.59
N LEU A 24 -13.33 8.21 -22.62
CA LEU A 24 -14.45 9.15 -22.69
C LEU A 24 -15.43 8.97 -21.52
N LEU A 25 -15.69 7.74 -21.09
CA LEU A 25 -16.55 7.47 -19.94
C LEU A 25 -15.93 8.02 -18.64
N LEU A 26 -14.66 7.70 -18.37
CA LEU A 26 -13.99 8.07 -17.14
C LEU A 26 -13.70 9.59 -17.07
N GLU A 27 -13.37 10.22 -18.20
CA GLU A 27 -13.27 11.68 -18.28
C GLU A 27 -14.64 12.33 -18.09
N GLY A 28 -15.73 11.71 -18.59
CA GLY A 28 -17.09 12.14 -18.29
C GLY A 28 -17.43 12.08 -16.82
N ILE A 29 -16.98 11.03 -16.10
CA ILE A 29 -17.08 10.94 -14.64
C ILE A 29 -16.23 12.03 -13.99
N ALA A 30 -14.99 12.25 -14.44
CA ALA A 30 -14.09 13.28 -13.92
C ALA A 30 -14.70 14.68 -14.02
N ILE A 31 -15.40 14.98 -15.13
CA ILE A 31 -16.14 16.26 -15.30
C ILE A 31 -17.31 16.34 -14.32
N ALA A 32 -18.08 15.26 -14.17
CA ALA A 32 -19.26 15.24 -13.28
C ALA A 32 -18.87 15.39 -11.80
N GLU A 33 -17.79 14.73 -11.38
CA GLU A 33 -17.25 14.76 -10.03
C GLU A 33 -16.27 15.94 -9.79
N LYS A 34 -16.16 16.89 -10.73
CA LYS A 34 -15.31 18.09 -10.63
C LYS A 34 -13.82 17.78 -10.36
N ILE A 35 -13.33 16.68 -10.88
CA ILE A 35 -11.90 16.34 -10.78
C ILE A 35 -11.08 17.38 -11.54
N GLN A 36 -9.92 17.75 -10.96
CA GLN A 36 -9.00 18.67 -11.64
C GLN A 36 -8.68 18.20 -13.07
N PRO A 37 -8.67 19.05 -14.12
CA PRO A 37 -8.78 20.51 -14.08
C PRO A 37 -10.24 21.05 -14.14
N PHE A 38 -11.28 20.20 -14.02
CA PHE A 38 -12.68 20.59 -14.14
C PHE A 38 -13.28 21.17 -12.84
N GLY A 39 -12.54 21.07 -11.72
CA GLY A 39 -12.88 21.61 -10.41
C GLY A 39 -11.69 21.44 -9.46
N SER A 40 -11.95 21.33 -8.14
CA SER A 40 -10.94 21.16 -7.08
C SER A 40 -10.82 19.74 -6.56
N GLU A 41 -11.62 18.82 -7.06
CA GLU A 41 -11.63 17.44 -6.58
C GLU A 41 -10.52 16.55 -7.19
N SER A 42 -10.20 15.45 -6.53
CA SER A 42 -9.24 14.42 -6.98
C SER A 42 -9.77 13.01 -6.73
N PHE A 43 -9.40 12.04 -7.59
CA PHE A 43 -9.62 10.61 -7.36
C PHE A 43 -8.66 9.97 -6.35
N LEU A 44 -7.72 10.75 -5.78
CA LEU A 44 -6.73 10.26 -4.84
C LEU A 44 -7.35 10.10 -3.45
N ILE A 45 -7.86 8.93 -3.16
CA ILE A 45 -8.49 8.56 -1.88
C ILE A 45 -7.61 7.54 -1.13
N VAL A 46 -7.86 7.33 0.14
CA VAL A 46 -7.19 6.34 0.99
C VAL A 46 -5.66 6.52 0.91
N ASP A 47 -4.89 5.45 0.74
CA ASP A 47 -3.42 5.51 0.66
C ASP A 47 -2.90 6.26 -0.57
N ALA A 48 -3.72 6.44 -1.62
CA ALA A 48 -3.33 7.28 -2.75
C ALA A 48 -3.09 8.73 -2.33
N LEU A 49 -3.83 9.22 -1.33
CA LEU A 49 -3.62 10.55 -0.74
C LEU A 49 -2.54 10.51 0.35
N HIS A 50 -2.64 9.56 1.29
CA HIS A 50 -1.81 9.53 2.51
C HIS A 50 -0.38 9.05 2.28
N GLN A 51 -0.16 8.19 1.26
CA GLN A 51 1.13 7.58 0.93
C GLN A 51 1.61 7.92 -0.49
N TYR A 52 0.82 7.53 -1.53
CA TYR A 52 1.34 7.51 -2.89
C TYR A 52 1.61 8.91 -3.41
N LEU A 53 0.71 9.86 -3.18
CA LEU A 53 0.92 11.25 -3.61
C LEU A 53 2.19 11.86 -2.99
N PRO A 54 2.45 11.75 -1.66
CA PRO A 54 3.72 12.11 -1.07
C PRO A 54 4.93 11.42 -1.70
N PHE A 55 4.88 10.10 -1.92
CA PHE A 55 5.98 9.36 -2.55
C PHE A 55 6.25 9.82 -3.98
N PHE A 56 5.20 10.15 -4.74
CA PHE A 56 5.35 10.77 -6.06
C PHE A 56 5.99 12.15 -5.99
N ALA A 57 5.75 12.92 -4.93
CA ALA A 57 6.39 14.22 -4.74
C ALA A 57 7.89 14.08 -4.47
N ASP A 58 8.32 13.13 -3.62
CA ASP A 58 9.75 12.83 -3.41
C ASP A 58 10.41 12.31 -4.69
N TYR A 59 9.73 11.42 -5.42
CA TYR A 59 10.22 10.91 -6.70
C TYR A 59 10.39 12.03 -7.74
N GLN A 60 9.42 12.95 -7.83
CA GLN A 60 9.51 14.09 -8.72
C GLN A 60 10.71 15.00 -8.38
N GLU A 61 10.91 15.28 -7.08
CA GLU A 61 12.05 16.06 -6.60
C GLU A 61 13.37 15.41 -7.02
N LYS A 62 13.53 14.10 -6.78
CA LYS A 62 14.71 13.34 -7.17
C LYS A 62 14.94 13.33 -8.68
N LEU A 63 13.90 13.18 -9.48
CA LEU A 63 14.01 13.23 -10.95
C LEU A 63 14.46 14.61 -11.45
N LYS A 64 13.92 15.69 -10.86
CA LYS A 64 14.23 17.06 -11.28
C LYS A 64 15.59 17.54 -10.80
N SER A 65 15.99 17.17 -9.60
CA SER A 65 17.30 17.52 -9.03
C SER A 65 18.42 16.59 -9.46
N MET A 66 18.09 15.47 -10.14
CA MET A 66 19.05 14.39 -10.49
C MET A 66 19.72 13.82 -9.24
N ASP A 67 18.98 13.75 -8.13
CA ASP A 67 19.49 13.22 -6.87
C ASP A 67 19.52 11.69 -6.87
N SER A 68 20.22 11.12 -5.87
CA SER A 68 20.37 9.67 -5.71
C SER A 68 19.01 8.97 -5.51
N MET A 69 18.80 7.89 -6.25
CA MET A 69 17.63 7.00 -6.09
C MET A 69 17.79 6.00 -4.95
N PHE A 70 18.92 5.99 -4.23
CA PHE A 70 19.15 4.98 -3.19
C PHE A 70 18.51 5.34 -1.85
N TYR A 71 18.59 6.62 -1.45
CA TYR A 71 18.20 7.04 -0.11
C TYR A 71 17.45 8.37 -0.13
N SER A 72 16.51 8.56 0.82
CA SER A 72 15.84 9.83 1.04
C SER A 72 15.82 10.15 2.53
N PHE A 73 15.95 11.46 2.87
CA PHE A 73 15.83 11.96 4.24
C PHE A 73 14.51 12.66 4.51
N HIS A 74 13.57 12.65 3.54
CA HIS A 74 12.29 13.38 3.64
C HIS A 74 11.26 12.72 4.56
N ALA A 75 11.54 11.55 5.11
CA ALA A 75 10.70 10.86 6.09
C ALA A 75 11.50 9.83 6.87
N GLY A 76 10.92 9.30 7.93
CA GLY A 76 11.40 8.13 8.62
C GLY A 76 12.80 8.24 9.21
N LEU A 77 13.27 9.47 9.51
CA LEU A 77 14.67 9.74 9.83
C LEU A 77 15.65 9.38 8.70
N GLY A 78 15.12 9.07 7.54
CA GLY A 78 15.78 8.56 6.35
C GLY A 78 15.38 7.12 6.03
N TYR A 79 15.19 6.80 4.75
CA TYR A 79 14.73 5.49 4.31
C TYR A 79 15.33 5.05 2.97
N ASN A 80 15.31 3.73 2.74
CA ASN A 80 15.69 3.09 1.48
C ASN A 80 14.72 3.49 0.36
N PHE A 81 15.03 4.57 -0.37
CA PHE A 81 14.17 5.07 -1.44
C PHE A 81 14.04 4.08 -2.59
N LEU A 82 15.09 3.34 -2.95
CA LEU A 82 15.01 2.35 -4.02
C LEU A 82 14.03 1.21 -3.69
N GLY A 83 14.00 0.77 -2.42
CA GLY A 83 13.04 -0.22 -1.96
C GLY A 83 11.59 0.28 -2.05
N LEU A 84 11.35 1.52 -1.60
CA LEU A 84 10.05 2.18 -1.71
C LEU A 84 9.67 2.38 -3.20
N TRP A 85 10.57 2.89 -4.02
CA TRP A 85 10.35 3.08 -5.45
C TRP A 85 10.00 1.77 -6.16
N ALA A 86 10.66 0.66 -5.82
CA ALA A 86 10.40 -0.65 -6.39
C ALA A 86 8.98 -1.17 -6.11
N TYR A 87 8.39 -0.78 -4.97
CA TYR A 87 7.03 -1.19 -4.61
C TYR A 87 5.96 -0.25 -5.19
N TYR A 88 6.16 1.08 -5.08
CA TYR A 88 5.12 2.07 -5.36
C TYR A 88 5.26 2.77 -6.71
N LEU A 89 6.46 2.97 -7.24
CA LEU A 89 6.76 4.01 -8.22
C LEU A 89 7.44 3.51 -9.51
N ALA A 90 7.79 2.24 -9.60
CA ALA A 90 8.65 1.69 -10.66
C ALA A 90 8.02 1.66 -12.08
N SER A 91 6.75 2.02 -12.23
CA SER A 91 6.10 2.08 -13.54
C SER A 91 6.74 3.13 -14.46
N PRO A 92 7.11 2.79 -15.70
CA PRO A 92 7.59 3.77 -16.68
C PRO A 92 6.57 4.88 -16.99
N LEU A 93 5.28 4.63 -16.84
CA LEU A 93 4.23 5.63 -17.04
C LEU A 93 4.31 6.76 -16.01
N ASN A 94 4.86 6.47 -14.84
CA ASN A 94 5.03 7.46 -13.77
C ASN A 94 6.07 8.55 -14.10
N LEU A 95 6.96 8.32 -15.09
CA LEU A 95 7.95 9.33 -15.52
C LEU A 95 7.31 10.63 -16.04
N VAL A 96 6.02 10.61 -16.38
CA VAL A 96 5.28 11.82 -16.79
C VAL A 96 5.32 12.91 -15.72
N ILE A 97 5.47 12.54 -14.43
CA ILE A 97 5.56 13.52 -13.33
C ILE A 97 6.76 14.47 -13.44
N ALA A 98 7.84 14.05 -14.08
CA ALA A 98 9.01 14.89 -14.29
C ALA A 98 8.72 16.10 -15.20
N LEU A 99 7.69 16.01 -16.04
CA LEU A 99 7.35 17.03 -17.05
C LEU A 99 6.40 18.12 -16.51
N VAL A 100 5.88 17.97 -15.29
CA VAL A 100 4.85 18.86 -14.72
C VAL A 100 5.33 19.54 -13.43
N SER A 101 4.62 20.59 -13.00
CA SER A 101 4.87 21.19 -11.69
C SER A 101 4.34 20.30 -10.56
N LYS A 102 4.83 20.49 -9.34
CA LYS A 102 4.34 19.77 -8.16
C LYS A 102 2.85 20.01 -7.92
N SER A 103 2.37 21.24 -8.15
CA SER A 103 0.95 21.59 -8.02
C SER A 103 0.01 20.86 -8.99
N MET A 104 0.55 20.23 -10.03
CA MET A 104 -0.22 19.43 -10.99
C MET A 104 -0.21 17.93 -10.68
N LEU A 105 0.48 17.48 -9.63
CA LEU A 105 0.62 16.04 -9.34
C LEU A 105 -0.73 15.37 -9.09
N THR A 106 -1.62 15.98 -8.33
CA THR A 106 -2.98 15.45 -8.06
C THR A 106 -3.78 15.26 -9.34
N MET A 107 -3.76 16.26 -10.22
CA MET A 107 -4.40 16.21 -11.53
C MET A 107 -3.80 15.08 -12.39
N ILE A 108 -2.48 15.08 -12.56
CA ILE A 108 -1.81 14.10 -13.43
C ILE A 108 -2.03 12.67 -12.93
N LEU A 109 -1.97 12.43 -11.62
CA LEU A 109 -2.22 11.09 -11.06
C LEU A 109 -3.67 10.66 -11.25
N SER A 110 -4.66 11.55 -11.08
CA SER A 110 -6.07 11.25 -11.35
C SER A 110 -6.30 10.84 -12.81
N HIS A 111 -5.71 11.54 -13.77
CA HIS A 111 -5.84 11.18 -15.18
C HIS A 111 -4.96 9.98 -15.59
N LEU A 112 -3.91 9.69 -14.81
CA LEU A 112 -3.12 8.48 -14.99
C LEU A 112 -3.94 7.22 -14.62
N TYR A 113 -4.89 7.30 -13.66
CA TYR A 113 -5.87 6.23 -13.43
C TYR A 113 -6.72 5.97 -14.67
N VAL A 114 -7.26 7.02 -15.26
CA VAL A 114 -8.06 6.92 -16.50
C VAL A 114 -7.27 6.21 -17.59
N LEU A 115 -6.03 6.65 -17.82
CA LEU A 115 -5.15 6.05 -18.82
C LEU A 115 -4.89 4.55 -18.54
N LYS A 116 -4.54 4.20 -17.31
CA LYS A 116 -4.20 2.82 -16.94
C LYS A 116 -5.42 1.90 -17.03
N ILE A 117 -6.60 2.33 -16.60
CA ILE A 117 -7.85 1.57 -16.74
C ILE A 117 -8.16 1.35 -18.23
N ALA A 118 -8.06 2.38 -19.06
CA ALA A 118 -8.28 2.27 -20.49
C ALA A 118 -7.29 1.30 -21.18
N LEU A 119 -6.03 1.28 -20.73
CA LEU A 119 -5.03 0.32 -21.18
C LEU A 119 -5.34 -1.11 -20.74
N CYS A 120 -5.92 -1.32 -19.54
CA CYS A 120 -6.44 -2.63 -19.14
C CYS A 120 -7.57 -3.12 -20.04
N CYS A 121 -8.53 -2.24 -20.40
CA CYS A 121 -9.59 -2.54 -21.36
C CYS A 121 -9.01 -2.91 -22.74
N PHE A 122 -8.03 -2.15 -23.20
CA PHE A 122 -7.38 -2.35 -24.50
C PHE A 122 -6.62 -3.69 -24.57
N THR A 123 -5.81 -4.02 -23.58
CA THR A 123 -5.01 -5.25 -23.56
C THR A 123 -5.90 -6.49 -23.45
N ALA A 124 -6.98 -6.43 -22.66
CA ALA A 124 -8.00 -7.47 -22.61
C ALA A 124 -8.71 -7.64 -23.97
N ALA A 125 -9.14 -6.54 -24.60
CA ALA A 125 -9.72 -6.56 -25.92
C ALA A 125 -8.75 -7.14 -26.97
N PHE A 126 -7.46 -6.80 -26.87
CA PHE A 126 -6.41 -7.39 -27.71
C PHE A 126 -6.34 -8.92 -27.55
N TYR A 127 -6.35 -9.43 -26.30
CA TYR A 127 -6.40 -10.87 -26.02
C TYR A 127 -7.62 -11.53 -26.65
N PHE A 128 -8.82 -10.97 -26.43
CA PHE A 128 -10.07 -11.50 -26.97
C PHE A 128 -10.09 -11.48 -28.51
N ARG A 129 -9.57 -10.41 -29.11
CA ARG A 129 -9.40 -10.34 -30.58
C ARG A 129 -8.53 -11.47 -31.12
N LYS A 130 -7.40 -11.74 -30.45
CA LYS A 130 -6.47 -12.82 -30.85
C LYS A 130 -7.09 -14.22 -30.70
N ARG A 131 -7.92 -14.40 -29.66
CA ARG A 131 -8.65 -15.67 -29.45
C ARG A 131 -9.76 -15.89 -30.52
N ARG A 132 -10.43 -14.83 -30.97
CA ARG A 132 -11.50 -14.92 -31.96
C ARG A 132 -11.01 -14.80 -33.40
N GLY A 133 -9.93 -14.09 -33.63
CA GLY A 133 -9.41 -13.78 -34.97
C GLY A 133 -10.20 -12.69 -35.72
N LYS A 134 -11.05 -11.90 -35.03
CA LYS A 134 -11.88 -10.84 -35.61
C LYS A 134 -11.90 -9.59 -34.77
N ASP A 135 -11.97 -8.44 -35.43
CA ASP A 135 -12.17 -7.12 -34.81
C ASP A 135 -13.68 -6.80 -34.88
N GLU A 136 -14.38 -6.98 -33.75
CA GLU A 136 -15.84 -6.79 -33.64
C GLU A 136 -16.20 -6.24 -32.23
N ILE A 137 -17.46 -5.72 -32.12
CA ILE A 137 -17.93 -5.03 -30.91
C ILE A 137 -17.78 -5.88 -29.62
N SER A 138 -17.79 -7.20 -29.72
CA SER A 138 -17.62 -8.08 -28.54
C SER A 138 -16.30 -7.90 -27.82
N ILE A 139 -15.21 -7.55 -28.54
CA ILE A 139 -13.91 -7.31 -27.86
C ILE A 139 -13.94 -6.02 -27.03
N VAL A 140 -14.72 -5.02 -27.45
CA VAL A 140 -14.95 -3.81 -26.64
C VAL A 140 -15.71 -4.16 -25.38
N ALA A 141 -16.83 -4.88 -25.52
CA ALA A 141 -17.70 -5.23 -24.41
C ALA A 141 -16.96 -6.04 -23.32
N PHE A 142 -16.26 -7.10 -23.70
CA PHE A 142 -15.49 -7.92 -22.75
C PHE A 142 -14.21 -7.23 -22.26
N GLY A 143 -13.61 -6.37 -23.07
CA GLY A 143 -12.49 -5.52 -22.66
C GLY A 143 -12.90 -4.54 -21.56
N MET A 144 -14.02 -3.85 -21.74
CA MET A 144 -14.58 -2.95 -20.72
C MET A 144 -15.01 -3.71 -19.47
N ALA A 145 -15.60 -4.89 -19.60
CA ALA A 145 -15.97 -5.71 -18.45
C ALA A 145 -14.76 -6.14 -17.59
N TYR A 146 -13.56 -6.21 -18.16
CA TYR A 146 -12.34 -6.41 -17.41
C TYR A 146 -11.83 -5.12 -16.76
N GLY A 147 -11.64 -4.05 -17.52
CA GLY A 147 -11.05 -2.81 -17.03
C GLY A 147 -12.00 -1.95 -16.18
N LEU A 148 -13.32 -2.20 -16.21
CA LEU A 148 -14.34 -1.52 -15.42
C LEU A 148 -15.08 -2.47 -14.45
N CYS A 149 -14.48 -3.63 -14.11
CA CYS A 149 -15.03 -4.53 -13.10
C CYS A 149 -14.95 -3.90 -11.70
N SER A 150 -15.73 -4.43 -10.76
CA SER A 150 -15.76 -3.90 -9.38
C SER A 150 -14.37 -3.88 -8.71
N TYR A 151 -13.50 -4.84 -9.04
CA TYR A 151 -12.13 -4.85 -8.55
C TYR A 151 -11.34 -3.64 -9.02
N MET A 152 -11.40 -3.33 -10.32
CA MET A 152 -10.70 -2.18 -10.89
C MET A 152 -11.24 -0.85 -10.37
N VAL A 153 -12.55 -0.73 -10.21
CA VAL A 153 -13.20 0.48 -9.71
C VAL A 153 -12.92 0.66 -8.22
N GLY A 154 -13.13 -0.37 -7.39
CA GLY A 154 -12.95 -0.27 -5.94
C GLY A 154 -11.50 -0.07 -5.52
N TYR A 155 -10.54 -0.70 -6.23
CA TYR A 155 -9.12 -0.62 -5.91
C TYR A 155 -8.32 0.28 -6.86
N SER A 156 -9.00 1.15 -7.63
CA SER A 156 -8.34 2.07 -8.59
C SER A 156 -7.32 3.00 -7.94
N TRP A 157 -7.53 3.36 -6.69
CA TRP A 157 -6.58 4.17 -5.93
C TRP A 157 -5.21 3.50 -5.74
N ASN A 158 -5.11 2.17 -5.86
CA ASN A 158 -3.83 1.45 -5.91
C ASN A 158 -3.18 1.54 -7.29
N ILE A 159 -2.79 2.74 -7.67
CA ILE A 159 -2.25 3.06 -9.00
C ILE A 159 -1.09 2.17 -9.44
N MET A 160 -0.30 1.66 -8.49
CA MET A 160 0.86 0.80 -8.75
C MET A 160 0.50 -0.65 -9.11
N TRP A 161 -0.77 -1.07 -8.92
CA TRP A 161 -1.19 -2.44 -9.26
C TRP A 161 -1.63 -2.58 -10.72
N MET A 162 -2.04 -1.48 -11.34
CA MET A 162 -2.74 -1.49 -12.62
C MET A 162 -1.89 -2.01 -13.78
N GLU A 163 -0.57 -1.81 -13.77
CA GLU A 163 0.32 -2.35 -14.79
C GLU A 163 0.32 -3.89 -14.80
N VAL A 164 0.23 -4.53 -13.65
CA VAL A 164 0.15 -5.99 -13.57
C VAL A 164 -1.15 -6.48 -14.22
N MET A 165 -2.27 -5.80 -13.93
CA MET A 165 -3.55 -6.10 -14.56
C MET A 165 -3.53 -5.83 -16.06
N MET A 166 -2.89 -4.75 -16.50
CA MET A 166 -2.68 -4.44 -17.91
C MET A 166 -1.82 -5.50 -18.64
N MET A 167 -0.81 -6.06 -17.95
CA MET A 167 0.07 -7.06 -18.54
C MET A 167 -0.54 -8.47 -18.54
N LEU A 168 -1.44 -8.81 -17.62
CA LEU A 168 -2.02 -10.17 -17.52
C LEU A 168 -2.59 -10.71 -18.85
N PRO A 169 -3.43 -9.97 -19.61
CA PRO A 169 -3.92 -10.46 -20.92
C PRO A 169 -2.79 -10.73 -21.91
N LEU A 170 -1.73 -9.90 -21.90
CA LEU A 170 -0.57 -10.05 -22.79
C LEU A 170 0.28 -11.24 -22.40
N ILE A 171 0.48 -11.48 -21.10
CA ILE A 171 1.18 -12.63 -20.53
C ILE A 171 0.47 -13.92 -20.98
N LEU A 172 -0.85 -14.01 -20.80
CA LEU A 172 -1.63 -15.20 -21.18
C LEU A 172 -1.65 -15.44 -22.68
N TYR A 173 -1.72 -14.40 -23.50
CA TYR A 173 -1.54 -14.54 -24.94
C TYR A 173 -0.10 -14.97 -25.30
N GLY A 174 0.88 -14.47 -24.55
CA GLY A 174 2.28 -14.89 -24.65
C GLY A 174 2.46 -16.38 -24.37
N ILE A 175 1.75 -16.93 -23.37
CA ILE A 175 1.72 -18.40 -23.10
C ILE A 175 1.10 -19.16 -24.27
N ASP A 176 0.01 -18.67 -24.84
CA ASP A 176 -0.58 -19.27 -26.07
C ASP A 176 0.46 -19.37 -27.20
N LYS A 177 1.24 -18.33 -27.42
CA LYS A 177 2.31 -18.31 -28.42
C LYS A 177 3.48 -19.23 -28.07
N LEU A 178 3.89 -19.24 -26.80
CA LEU A 178 4.96 -20.11 -26.30
C LEU A 178 4.61 -21.58 -26.54
N ILE A 179 3.39 -22.00 -26.24
CA ILE A 179 2.95 -23.40 -26.38
C ILE A 179 2.71 -23.77 -27.85
N LYS A 180 1.99 -22.93 -28.63
CA LYS A 180 1.56 -23.24 -29.98
C LYS A 180 2.61 -22.94 -31.05
N GLU A 181 3.35 -21.85 -30.89
CA GLU A 181 4.31 -21.34 -31.86
C GLU A 181 5.77 -21.51 -31.38
N HIS A 182 5.98 -22.02 -30.17
CA HIS A 182 7.28 -22.12 -29.48
C HIS A 182 8.01 -20.80 -29.38
N ASP A 183 7.26 -19.66 -29.36
CA ASP A 183 7.75 -18.30 -29.25
C ASP A 183 7.36 -17.69 -27.89
N GLY A 184 8.30 -17.70 -26.94
CA GLY A 184 8.10 -17.19 -25.58
C GLY A 184 8.46 -15.71 -25.41
N ARG A 185 8.83 -14.98 -26.46
CA ARG A 185 9.32 -13.59 -26.35
C ARG A 185 8.29 -12.65 -25.78
N LEU A 186 7.04 -12.71 -26.27
CA LEU A 186 5.95 -11.86 -25.76
C LEU A 186 5.67 -12.19 -24.27
N TYR A 187 5.65 -13.46 -23.92
CA TYR A 187 5.50 -13.92 -22.56
C TYR A 187 6.59 -13.32 -21.64
N CYS A 188 7.85 -13.48 -22.07
CA CYS A 188 9.02 -13.00 -21.33
C CYS A 188 8.96 -11.48 -21.08
N PHE A 189 8.70 -10.67 -22.12
CA PHE A 189 8.66 -9.22 -21.98
C PHE A 189 7.45 -8.74 -21.17
N ALA A 190 6.27 -9.32 -21.38
CA ALA A 190 5.09 -8.93 -20.62
C ALA A 190 5.22 -9.28 -19.13
N LEU A 191 5.79 -10.46 -18.81
CA LEU A 191 6.06 -10.85 -17.44
C LEU A 191 7.17 -9.98 -16.81
N PHE A 192 8.23 -9.67 -17.57
CA PHE A 192 9.29 -8.76 -17.13
C PHE A 192 8.71 -7.38 -16.74
N ILE A 193 7.88 -6.77 -17.59
CA ILE A 193 7.25 -5.47 -17.29
C ILE A 193 6.35 -5.58 -16.05
N SER A 194 5.59 -6.67 -15.91
CA SER A 194 4.77 -6.93 -14.72
C SER A 194 5.62 -6.95 -13.45
N LEU A 195 6.69 -7.76 -13.43
CA LEU A 195 7.63 -7.90 -12.31
C LEU A 195 8.35 -6.60 -11.98
N TRP A 196 8.72 -5.82 -13.00
CA TRP A 196 9.36 -4.52 -12.84
C TRP A 196 8.44 -3.50 -12.19
N CYS A 197 7.19 -3.41 -12.64
CA CYS A 197 6.26 -2.38 -12.19
C CYS A 197 5.71 -2.62 -10.79
N ASN A 198 5.40 -3.89 -10.45
CA ASN A 198 4.99 -4.25 -9.10
C ASN A 198 5.23 -5.75 -8.85
N PHE A 199 6.24 -6.05 -8.08
CA PHE A 199 6.65 -7.43 -7.77
C PHE A 199 5.59 -8.18 -6.93
N TYR A 200 4.87 -7.49 -6.04
CA TYR A 200 3.90 -8.09 -5.14
C TYR A 200 2.68 -8.66 -5.88
N MET A 201 2.04 -7.86 -6.72
CA MET A 201 0.93 -8.33 -7.56
C MET A 201 1.41 -9.34 -8.61
N SER A 202 2.65 -9.20 -9.07
CA SER A 202 3.26 -10.15 -10.00
C SER A 202 3.57 -11.49 -9.35
N TYR A 203 3.85 -11.54 -8.04
CA TYR A 203 3.96 -12.81 -7.30
C TYR A 203 2.63 -13.59 -7.39
N MET A 204 1.49 -12.95 -7.11
CA MET A 204 0.16 -13.57 -7.26
C MET A 204 -0.08 -14.03 -8.70
N THR A 205 0.32 -13.20 -9.65
CA THR A 205 0.24 -13.54 -11.08
C THR A 205 1.09 -14.77 -11.40
N CYS A 206 2.32 -14.88 -10.88
CA CYS A 206 3.18 -16.05 -11.11
C CYS A 206 2.55 -17.35 -10.56
N LEU A 207 1.96 -17.33 -9.37
CA LEU A 207 1.21 -18.47 -8.83
C LEU A 207 0.05 -18.86 -9.77
N PHE A 208 -0.71 -17.89 -10.23
CA PHE A 208 -1.80 -18.11 -11.19
C PHE A 208 -1.30 -18.68 -12.53
N LEU A 209 -0.16 -18.22 -13.05
CA LEU A 209 0.41 -18.72 -14.30
C LEU A 209 0.81 -20.19 -14.22
N ILE A 210 1.28 -20.65 -13.04
CA ILE A 210 1.55 -22.07 -12.80
C ILE A 210 0.25 -22.86 -12.92
N LEU A 211 -0.82 -22.42 -12.22
CA LEU A 211 -2.14 -23.09 -12.31
C LEU A 211 -2.70 -23.06 -13.76
N TRP A 212 -2.60 -21.92 -14.43
CA TRP A 212 -3.01 -21.77 -15.80
C TRP A 212 -2.29 -22.70 -16.74
N TYR A 213 -0.96 -22.85 -16.58
CA TYR A 213 -0.13 -23.75 -17.37
C TYR A 213 -0.47 -25.23 -17.10
N LEU A 214 -0.63 -25.66 -15.87
CA LEU A 214 -1.00 -27.01 -15.48
C LEU A 214 -2.34 -27.46 -16.07
N LEU A 215 -3.29 -26.52 -16.12
CA LEU A 215 -4.64 -26.76 -16.67
C LEU A 215 -4.73 -26.46 -18.17
N TYR A 216 -3.65 -26.04 -18.83
CA TYR A 216 -3.64 -25.79 -20.27
C TYR A 216 -3.73 -27.10 -21.06
N PRO A 217 -4.47 -27.15 -22.19
CA PRO A 217 -4.54 -28.36 -23.02
C PRO A 217 -3.22 -28.61 -23.73
N HIS A 218 -2.55 -29.69 -23.37
CA HIS A 218 -1.36 -30.25 -24.07
C HIS A 218 -1.75 -31.48 -24.87
N LYS A 219 -1.07 -31.75 -26.00
CA LYS A 219 -1.38 -32.90 -26.86
C LYS A 219 -0.97 -34.21 -26.20
N ASN A 220 0.17 -34.21 -25.50
CA ASN A 220 0.72 -35.39 -24.83
C ASN A 220 1.68 -34.97 -23.68
N VAL A 221 2.10 -35.93 -22.88
CA VAL A 221 3.01 -35.75 -21.73
C VAL A 221 4.35 -35.15 -22.16
N LYS A 222 4.91 -35.57 -23.30
CA LYS A 222 6.19 -35.01 -23.78
C LYS A 222 6.07 -33.53 -24.11
N GLU A 223 4.98 -33.14 -24.76
CA GLU A 223 4.71 -31.72 -25.05
C GLU A 223 4.52 -30.90 -23.77
N PHE A 224 3.82 -31.47 -22.75
CA PHE A 224 3.68 -30.84 -21.44
C PHE A 224 5.05 -30.53 -20.83
N PHE A 225 5.94 -31.48 -20.72
CA PHE A 225 7.26 -31.23 -20.11
C PHE A 225 8.14 -30.31 -20.97
N THR A 226 8.16 -30.49 -22.30
CA THR A 226 8.96 -29.66 -23.21
C THR A 226 8.54 -28.20 -23.16
N ASN A 227 7.25 -27.93 -23.17
CA ASN A 227 6.72 -26.58 -23.03
C ASN A 227 6.87 -26.06 -21.58
N GLY A 228 6.83 -26.93 -20.57
CA GLY A 228 7.10 -26.62 -19.18
C GLY A 228 8.52 -26.09 -18.96
N PHE A 229 9.52 -26.74 -19.56
CA PHE A 229 10.90 -26.24 -19.51
C PHE A 229 11.05 -24.88 -20.21
N ARG A 230 10.35 -24.66 -21.34
CA ARG A 230 10.33 -23.34 -21.99
C ARG A 230 9.64 -22.30 -21.13
N PHE A 231 8.49 -22.64 -20.54
CA PHE A 231 7.74 -21.77 -19.64
C PHE A 231 8.60 -21.36 -18.45
N ALA A 232 9.22 -22.31 -17.76
CA ALA A 232 10.13 -22.08 -16.65
C ALA A 232 11.34 -21.22 -17.06
N GLY A 233 11.98 -21.56 -18.20
CA GLY A 233 13.14 -20.82 -18.71
C GLY A 233 12.83 -19.34 -19.03
N TYR A 234 11.71 -19.06 -19.70
CA TYR A 234 11.31 -17.69 -19.98
C TYR A 234 10.80 -16.96 -18.74
N SER A 235 10.21 -17.66 -17.76
CA SER A 235 9.82 -17.06 -16.47
C SER A 235 11.06 -16.64 -15.67
N LEU A 236 12.05 -17.51 -15.55
CA LEU A 236 13.33 -17.21 -14.90
C LEU A 236 14.08 -16.08 -15.62
N LEU A 237 14.05 -16.06 -16.94
CA LEU A 237 14.64 -14.98 -17.72
C LEU A 237 13.95 -13.63 -17.48
N SER A 238 12.61 -13.62 -17.36
CA SER A 238 11.85 -12.42 -16.97
C SER A 238 12.24 -11.90 -15.60
N GLY A 239 12.36 -12.82 -14.63
CA GLY A 239 12.84 -12.53 -13.28
C GLY A 239 14.28 -12.01 -13.27
N ALA A 240 15.17 -12.63 -14.04
CA ALA A 240 16.56 -12.16 -14.18
C ALA A 240 16.62 -10.74 -14.77
N MET A 241 15.85 -10.44 -15.81
CA MET A 241 15.78 -9.10 -16.39
C MET A 241 15.29 -8.04 -15.39
N ALA A 242 14.40 -8.40 -14.47
CA ALA A 242 13.87 -7.52 -13.43
C ALA A 242 14.69 -7.54 -12.13
N ALA A 243 15.78 -8.30 -12.04
CA ALA A 243 16.49 -8.57 -10.79
C ALA A 243 17.05 -7.32 -10.11
N VAL A 244 17.39 -6.27 -10.87
CA VAL A 244 17.86 -4.99 -10.32
C VAL A 244 16.80 -4.28 -9.45
N VAL A 245 15.51 -4.58 -9.68
CA VAL A 245 14.38 -4.12 -8.87
C VAL A 245 14.01 -5.17 -7.82
N LEU A 246 13.93 -6.45 -8.23
CA LEU A 246 13.43 -7.53 -7.38
C LEU A 246 14.33 -7.84 -6.19
N LEU A 247 15.66 -7.86 -6.34
CA LEU A 247 16.56 -8.20 -5.24
C LEU A 247 16.57 -7.13 -4.15
N PRO A 248 16.73 -5.83 -4.44
CA PRO A 248 16.60 -4.79 -3.42
C PRO A 248 15.22 -4.78 -2.75
N ALA A 249 14.16 -4.97 -3.52
CA ALA A 249 12.80 -5.03 -2.99
C ALA A 249 12.62 -6.22 -2.02
N TYR A 250 13.07 -7.41 -2.39
CA TYR A 250 13.01 -8.61 -1.55
C TYR A 250 13.78 -8.42 -0.23
N LEU A 251 15.03 -7.93 -0.32
CA LEU A 251 15.84 -7.70 0.88
C LEU A 251 15.29 -6.57 1.76
N GLY A 252 14.62 -5.57 1.17
CA GLY A 252 13.90 -4.54 1.90
C GLY A 252 12.69 -5.07 2.67
N ILE A 253 11.86 -5.91 2.02
CA ILE A 253 10.68 -6.51 2.66
C ILE A 253 11.06 -7.38 3.86
N MET A 254 12.17 -8.11 3.78
CA MET A 254 12.64 -8.93 4.90
C MET A 254 12.98 -8.13 6.17
N GLN A 255 13.03 -6.79 6.08
CA GLN A 255 13.24 -5.89 7.22
C GLN A 255 11.94 -5.26 7.73
N THR A 256 10.81 -5.45 7.04
CA THR A 256 9.52 -4.88 7.43
C THR A 256 8.77 -5.75 8.45
N SER A 257 7.77 -5.19 9.12
CA SER A 257 6.88 -5.93 10.03
C SER A 257 6.15 -7.08 9.33
N SER A 258 5.90 -6.97 8.02
CA SER A 258 5.29 -8.01 7.20
C SER A 258 6.13 -9.30 7.07
N ALA A 259 7.41 -9.27 7.43
CA ALA A 259 8.25 -10.45 7.47
C ALA A 259 8.00 -11.35 8.71
N LYS A 260 7.26 -10.85 9.71
CA LYS A 260 6.85 -11.64 10.89
C LYS A 260 5.74 -12.61 10.49
N LEU A 261 6.07 -13.89 10.28
CA LEU A 261 5.12 -14.92 9.84
C LEU A 261 4.12 -15.26 10.96
N GLN A 262 2.83 -14.99 10.73
CA GLN A 262 1.74 -15.44 11.61
C GLN A 262 0.83 -16.36 10.82
N PHE A 263 0.86 -17.66 11.12
CA PHE A 263 0.04 -18.63 10.40
C PHE A 263 -1.43 -18.49 10.81
N PRO A 264 -2.38 -18.40 9.86
CA PRO A 264 -3.80 -18.26 10.15
C PRO A 264 -4.33 -19.44 10.96
N LYS A 265 -5.13 -19.17 11.99
CA LYS A 265 -5.75 -20.19 12.85
C LYS A 265 -7.15 -20.57 12.37
N GLU A 266 -7.83 -19.68 11.66
CA GLU A 266 -9.18 -19.89 11.17
C GLU A 266 -9.21 -20.72 9.89
N LEU A 267 -10.28 -21.50 9.69
CA LEU A 267 -10.47 -22.31 8.48
C LEU A 267 -11.16 -21.51 7.36
N TRP A 268 -12.09 -20.62 7.72
CA TRP A 268 -12.92 -19.85 6.80
C TRP A 268 -13.09 -18.42 7.29
N TYR A 269 -13.03 -17.44 6.37
CA TYR A 269 -13.35 -16.04 6.67
C TYR A 269 -14.85 -15.79 6.81
N GLY A 270 -15.69 -16.54 6.08
CA GLY A 270 -17.13 -16.34 6.08
C GLY A 270 -17.88 -17.37 5.26
N THR A 271 -19.08 -17.04 4.82
CA THR A 271 -19.92 -17.96 4.02
C THR A 271 -19.71 -17.78 2.52
N PHE A 272 -19.86 -18.85 1.75
CA PHE A 272 -19.82 -18.78 0.29
C PHE A 272 -20.98 -17.95 -0.29
N GLY A 273 -22.09 -17.80 0.44
CA GLY A 273 -23.19 -16.91 0.07
C GLY A 273 -22.74 -15.44 0.02
N ASN A 274 -21.91 -15.00 0.96
CA ASN A 274 -21.34 -13.65 0.96
C ASN A 274 -20.51 -13.41 -0.30
N LEU A 275 -19.67 -14.37 -0.71
CA LEU A 275 -18.85 -14.27 -1.92
C LEU A 275 -19.69 -14.28 -3.21
N PHE A 276 -20.72 -15.13 -3.30
CA PHE A 276 -21.60 -15.15 -4.48
C PHE A 276 -22.38 -13.86 -4.64
N SER A 277 -22.82 -13.22 -3.55
CA SER A 277 -23.52 -11.94 -3.58
C SER A 277 -22.71 -10.83 -4.28
N ARG A 278 -21.39 -10.90 -4.23
CA ARG A 278 -20.49 -9.93 -4.83
C ARG A 278 -20.42 -9.95 -6.37
N HIS A 279 -21.13 -10.92 -7.00
CA HIS A 279 -21.33 -10.95 -8.45
C HIS A 279 -22.63 -10.26 -8.89
N PHE A 280 -23.45 -9.76 -7.97
CA PHE A 280 -24.76 -9.17 -8.28
C PHE A 280 -24.63 -7.75 -8.83
N LEU A 281 -25.53 -7.41 -9.75
CA LEU A 281 -25.65 -6.06 -10.30
C LEU A 281 -26.06 -5.06 -9.19
N GLY A 282 -25.43 -3.92 -9.15
CA GLY A 282 -25.68 -2.90 -8.14
C GLY A 282 -24.95 -3.11 -6.82
N THR A 283 -24.06 -4.11 -6.74
CA THR A 283 -23.18 -4.28 -5.56
C THR A 283 -22.10 -3.20 -5.54
N THR A 284 -22.08 -2.41 -4.45
CA THR A 284 -21.09 -1.34 -4.27
C THR A 284 -19.67 -1.92 -4.22
N PRO A 285 -18.73 -1.41 -5.04
CA PRO A 285 -17.34 -1.76 -4.92
C PRO A 285 -16.76 -1.34 -3.56
N LEU A 286 -15.82 -2.13 -3.06
CA LEU A 286 -15.14 -1.85 -1.78
C LEU A 286 -13.82 -1.16 -2.07
N THR A 287 -13.57 -0.07 -1.37
CA THR A 287 -12.26 0.61 -1.36
C THR A 287 -11.34 0.03 -0.31
N MET A 288 -11.88 -0.23 0.88
CA MET A 288 -11.25 -0.97 1.98
C MET A 288 -12.29 -1.86 2.65
N ALA A 289 -11.87 -2.84 3.43
CA ALA A 289 -12.75 -3.69 4.21
C ALA A 289 -12.07 -4.12 5.51
N VAL A 290 -12.77 -3.95 6.62
CA VAL A 290 -12.35 -4.47 7.94
C VAL A 290 -12.50 -5.99 8.01
N ASP A 291 -13.44 -6.54 7.22
CA ASP A 291 -13.78 -7.95 7.19
C ASP A 291 -13.19 -8.62 5.93
N ASP A 292 -12.27 -9.54 6.12
CA ASP A 292 -11.56 -10.29 5.07
C ASP A 292 -12.46 -11.18 4.21
N SER A 293 -13.73 -11.42 4.64
CA SER A 293 -14.71 -12.10 3.80
C SER A 293 -15.24 -11.25 2.65
N LYS A 294 -14.99 -9.94 2.65
CA LYS A 294 -15.45 -9.01 1.61
C LYS A 294 -14.53 -9.00 0.41
N ILE A 295 -15.10 -8.86 -0.79
CA ILE A 295 -14.35 -8.97 -2.05
C ILE A 295 -15.06 -8.23 -3.19
N ASN A 296 -14.31 -7.83 -4.20
CA ASN A 296 -14.77 -7.22 -5.45
C ASN A 296 -14.76 -8.22 -6.60
N LEU A 297 -15.92 -8.79 -6.98
CA LEU A 297 -16.02 -9.85 -8.01
C LEU A 297 -16.89 -9.51 -9.22
N TYR A 298 -17.71 -8.44 -9.15
CA TYR A 298 -18.62 -8.12 -10.25
C TYR A 298 -17.86 -7.76 -11.54
N CYS A 299 -18.20 -8.44 -12.63
CA CYS A 299 -17.68 -8.18 -13.98
C CYS A 299 -18.76 -8.36 -15.08
N GLY A 300 -20.03 -8.14 -14.68
CA GLY A 300 -21.19 -8.12 -15.54
C GLY A 300 -22.02 -9.41 -15.54
N ILE A 301 -23.33 -9.26 -15.61
CA ILE A 301 -24.29 -10.37 -15.62
C ILE A 301 -24.17 -11.23 -16.88
N LEU A 302 -23.88 -10.59 -18.02
CA LEU A 302 -23.63 -11.35 -19.26
C LEU A 302 -22.45 -12.32 -19.10
N THR A 303 -21.45 -11.98 -18.31
CA THR A 303 -20.29 -12.84 -18.00
C THR A 303 -20.76 -14.13 -17.33
N LEU A 304 -21.61 -14.03 -16.30
CA LEU A 304 -22.14 -15.20 -15.59
C LEU A 304 -23.00 -16.07 -16.52
N LEU A 305 -23.88 -15.46 -17.32
CA LEU A 305 -24.70 -16.16 -18.28
C LEU A 305 -23.85 -16.88 -19.35
N MET A 306 -22.81 -16.26 -19.84
CA MET A 306 -21.93 -16.88 -20.85
C MET A 306 -21.02 -17.95 -20.25
N ALA A 307 -20.59 -17.80 -19.01
CA ALA A 307 -19.84 -18.83 -18.29
C ALA A 307 -20.73 -20.07 -18.00
N GLY A 308 -21.96 -19.88 -17.55
CA GLY A 308 -22.95 -20.96 -17.39
C GLY A 308 -23.28 -21.64 -18.74
N PHE A 309 -23.43 -20.84 -19.80
CA PHE A 309 -23.61 -21.37 -21.17
C PHE A 309 -22.40 -22.19 -21.62
N TYR A 310 -21.19 -21.75 -21.35
CA TYR A 310 -19.95 -22.49 -21.63
C TYR A 310 -19.98 -23.90 -21.00
N LEU A 311 -20.41 -24.00 -19.75
CA LEU A 311 -20.52 -25.27 -19.04
C LEU A 311 -21.63 -26.17 -19.62
N ALA A 312 -22.76 -25.59 -20.05
CA ALA A 312 -23.90 -26.33 -20.53
C ALA A 312 -23.74 -26.83 -22.00
N VAL A 313 -23.19 -26.01 -22.87
CA VAL A 313 -23.18 -26.25 -24.32
C VAL A 313 -22.35 -27.47 -24.73
N ARG A 314 -22.88 -28.33 -25.63
CA ARG A 314 -22.23 -29.62 -26.01
C ARG A 314 -21.05 -29.46 -26.94
N GLU A 315 -20.93 -28.33 -27.64
CA GLU A 315 -19.85 -28.02 -28.58
C GLU A 315 -18.48 -27.83 -27.92
N ILE A 316 -18.45 -27.68 -26.60
CA ILE A 316 -17.21 -27.58 -25.84
C ILE A 316 -16.93 -28.93 -25.16
N ARG A 317 -15.72 -29.45 -25.32
CA ARG A 317 -15.32 -30.73 -24.77
C ARG A 317 -15.39 -30.72 -23.25
N LEU A 318 -15.86 -31.82 -22.66
CA LEU A 318 -16.01 -31.96 -21.22
C LEU A 318 -14.72 -31.69 -20.46
N ILE A 319 -13.59 -32.17 -20.99
CA ILE A 319 -12.27 -31.95 -20.34
C ILE A 319 -11.90 -30.46 -20.26
N ASP A 320 -12.26 -29.65 -21.27
CA ASP A 320 -11.97 -28.20 -21.28
C ASP A 320 -12.87 -27.47 -20.28
N LYS A 321 -14.13 -27.93 -20.11
CA LYS A 321 -15.04 -27.44 -19.06
C LYS A 321 -14.50 -27.76 -17.66
N ILE A 322 -14.04 -29.00 -17.44
CA ILE A 322 -13.50 -29.43 -16.15
C ILE A 322 -12.27 -28.60 -15.81
N ARG A 323 -11.33 -28.39 -16.73
CA ARG A 323 -10.12 -27.58 -16.51
C ARG A 323 -10.47 -26.15 -16.10
N ARG A 324 -11.39 -25.50 -16.80
CA ARG A 324 -11.83 -24.14 -16.48
C ARG A 324 -12.54 -24.07 -15.14
N LEU A 325 -13.43 -25.05 -14.88
CA LEU A 325 -14.16 -25.11 -13.63
C LEU A 325 -13.23 -25.34 -12.44
N LEU A 326 -12.26 -26.25 -12.56
CA LEU A 326 -11.26 -26.49 -11.51
C LEU A 326 -10.48 -25.23 -11.16
N LEU A 327 -10.04 -24.47 -12.18
CA LEU A 327 -9.33 -23.20 -11.94
C LEU A 327 -10.21 -22.21 -11.18
N LEU A 328 -11.45 -21.97 -11.65
CA LEU A 328 -12.35 -21.01 -11.03
C LEU A 328 -12.78 -21.44 -9.63
N VAL A 329 -13.05 -22.72 -9.42
CA VAL A 329 -13.42 -23.28 -8.11
C VAL A 329 -12.25 -23.14 -7.14
N PHE A 330 -11.02 -23.48 -7.55
CA PHE A 330 -9.83 -23.32 -6.70
C PHE A 330 -9.64 -21.86 -6.28
N LEU A 331 -9.72 -20.91 -7.23
CA LEU A 331 -9.59 -19.48 -6.91
C LEU A 331 -10.73 -19.00 -6.01
N PHE A 332 -11.97 -19.48 -6.24
CA PHE A 332 -13.12 -19.11 -5.45
C PHE A 332 -13.02 -19.61 -4.01
N PHE A 333 -12.53 -20.84 -3.80
CA PHE A 333 -12.23 -21.35 -2.46
C PHE A 333 -11.09 -20.57 -1.79
N SER A 334 -10.08 -20.18 -2.57
CA SER A 334 -8.96 -19.37 -2.05
C SER A 334 -9.40 -18.04 -1.45
N PHE A 335 -10.51 -17.46 -1.91
CA PHE A 335 -11.05 -16.21 -1.34
C PHE A 335 -11.60 -16.36 0.08
N ASN A 336 -12.02 -17.56 0.47
CA ASN A 336 -12.64 -17.82 1.76
C ASN A 336 -11.76 -18.59 2.73
N MET A 337 -10.64 -19.12 2.26
CA MET A 337 -9.71 -19.93 3.08
C MET A 337 -8.51 -19.07 3.52
N PRO A 338 -8.39 -18.71 4.82
CA PRO A 338 -7.29 -17.90 5.34
C PRO A 338 -5.91 -18.43 4.94
N VAL A 339 -5.69 -19.75 5.02
CA VAL A 339 -4.42 -20.39 4.65
C VAL A 339 -4.06 -20.16 3.17
N LEU A 340 -5.03 -20.28 2.25
CA LEU A 340 -4.79 -20.00 0.84
C LEU A 340 -4.63 -18.50 0.60
N GLY A 341 -5.44 -17.67 1.27
CA GLY A 341 -5.30 -16.22 1.26
C GLY A 341 -3.88 -15.80 1.66
N TYR A 342 -3.37 -16.35 2.76
CA TYR A 342 -2.01 -16.13 3.26
C TYR A 342 -0.93 -16.49 2.22
N VAL A 343 -1.07 -17.64 1.55
CA VAL A 343 -0.15 -18.02 0.44
C VAL A 343 -0.23 -17.03 -0.71
N TRP A 344 -1.46 -16.64 -1.14
CA TRP A 344 -1.63 -15.66 -2.22
C TRP A 344 -1.03 -14.30 -1.89
N HIS A 345 -1.07 -13.87 -0.63
CA HIS A 345 -0.54 -12.59 -0.17
C HIS A 345 0.95 -12.60 0.21
N GLY A 346 1.69 -13.65 -0.13
CA GLY A 346 3.13 -13.73 0.12
C GLY A 346 3.47 -14.01 1.58
N PHE A 347 2.63 -14.81 2.24
CA PHE A 347 2.77 -15.26 3.62
C PHE A 347 2.62 -14.15 4.67
N HIS A 348 1.69 -13.22 4.45
CA HIS A 348 1.29 -12.19 5.42
C HIS A 348 -0.22 -11.89 5.35
N ASP A 349 -0.71 -11.13 6.31
CA ASP A 349 -2.12 -10.72 6.39
C ASP A 349 -2.54 -9.73 5.29
N GLN A 350 -3.85 -9.61 5.09
CA GLN A 350 -4.44 -8.80 4.01
C GLN A 350 -4.56 -7.31 4.34
N TYR A 351 -4.49 -6.95 5.63
CA TYR A 351 -4.49 -5.56 6.14
C TYR A 351 -5.48 -4.63 5.43
N GLY A 352 -6.80 -4.87 5.62
CA GLY A 352 -7.85 -3.96 5.13
C GLY A 352 -8.10 -3.96 3.62
N ILE A 353 -7.31 -4.70 2.82
CA ILE A 353 -7.51 -4.86 1.37
C ILE A 353 -7.54 -6.36 1.03
N PRO A 354 -8.67 -7.02 1.28
CA PRO A 354 -8.76 -8.46 1.12
C PRO A 354 -8.75 -8.90 -0.33
N ASN A 355 -8.25 -10.12 -0.54
CA ASN A 355 -8.36 -10.84 -1.81
C ASN A 355 -7.80 -10.09 -3.02
N ARG A 356 -6.61 -9.51 -2.87
CA ARG A 356 -5.91 -8.71 -3.91
C ARG A 356 -5.72 -9.47 -5.23
N PHE A 357 -5.75 -10.80 -5.22
CA PHE A 357 -5.63 -11.65 -6.42
C PHE A 357 -6.95 -11.86 -7.19
N ALA A 358 -8.06 -11.23 -6.78
CA ALA A 358 -9.37 -11.44 -7.40
C ALA A 358 -9.45 -11.07 -8.90
N PHE A 359 -8.60 -10.15 -9.37
CA PHE A 359 -8.51 -9.81 -10.80
C PHE A 359 -8.12 -11.01 -11.68
N LEU A 360 -7.39 -11.98 -11.13
CA LEU A 360 -7.03 -13.24 -11.82
C LEU A 360 -8.26 -14.12 -12.06
N TYR A 361 -9.11 -14.24 -11.03
CA TYR A 361 -10.39 -14.94 -11.14
C TYR A 361 -11.32 -14.25 -12.16
N ILE A 362 -11.45 -12.92 -12.06
CA ILE A 362 -12.28 -12.12 -12.98
C ILE A 362 -11.83 -12.34 -14.42
N PHE A 363 -10.52 -12.26 -14.68
CA PHE A 363 -10.03 -12.48 -16.04
C PHE A 363 -10.26 -13.92 -16.53
N ALA A 364 -10.05 -14.93 -15.67
CA ALA A 364 -10.31 -16.34 -16.00
C ALA A 364 -11.80 -16.58 -16.32
N LEU A 365 -12.71 -15.99 -15.53
CA LEU A 365 -14.15 -16.04 -15.73
C LEU A 365 -14.57 -15.36 -17.05
N LEU A 366 -14.04 -14.16 -17.32
CA LEU A 366 -14.27 -13.43 -18.58
C LEU A 366 -13.73 -14.20 -19.79
N ALA A 367 -12.55 -14.84 -19.68
CA ALA A 367 -12.00 -15.66 -20.76
C ALA A 367 -12.88 -16.87 -21.06
N MET A 368 -13.42 -17.53 -20.03
CA MET A 368 -14.37 -18.63 -20.18
C MET A 368 -15.69 -18.15 -20.80
N ALA A 369 -16.23 -17.03 -20.30
CA ALA A 369 -17.45 -16.41 -20.81
C ALA A 369 -17.32 -15.99 -22.28
N TYR A 370 -16.17 -15.42 -22.65
CA TYR A 370 -15.91 -15.03 -24.05
C TYR A 370 -15.83 -16.23 -24.99
N GLU A 371 -15.23 -17.35 -24.55
CA GLU A 371 -15.24 -18.61 -25.30
C GLU A 371 -16.69 -19.11 -25.51
N GLY A 372 -17.53 -19.06 -24.44
CA GLY A 372 -18.97 -19.35 -24.54
C GLY A 372 -19.69 -18.43 -25.56
N TYR A 373 -19.46 -17.13 -25.48
CA TYR A 373 -19.96 -16.17 -26.45
C TYR A 373 -19.52 -16.50 -27.87
N CYS A 374 -18.27 -16.89 -28.08
CA CYS A 374 -17.78 -17.28 -29.39
C CYS A 374 -18.52 -18.51 -29.97
N VAL A 375 -18.83 -19.50 -29.13
CA VAL A 375 -19.63 -20.68 -29.53
C VAL A 375 -21.06 -20.27 -29.85
N LEU A 376 -21.68 -19.45 -29.02
CA LEU A 376 -23.03 -18.91 -29.24
C LEU A 376 -23.14 -18.22 -30.62
N VAL A 377 -22.19 -17.35 -30.93
CA VAL A 377 -22.20 -16.59 -32.19
C VAL A 377 -21.83 -17.43 -33.41
N ARG A 378 -21.03 -18.48 -33.29
CA ARG A 378 -20.72 -19.42 -34.39
C ARG A 378 -21.85 -20.40 -34.62
N GLY A 379 -22.53 -20.81 -33.54
CA GLY A 379 -23.53 -21.85 -33.55
C GLY A 379 -24.83 -21.50 -34.30
N LYS A 380 -25.63 -22.54 -34.55
CA LYS A 380 -27.00 -22.41 -35.02
C LYS A 380 -27.92 -21.97 -33.87
N ARG A 381 -29.13 -21.45 -34.18
CA ARG A 381 -30.09 -21.00 -33.14
C ARG A 381 -30.46 -22.07 -32.12
N LYS A 382 -30.45 -23.35 -32.48
CA LYS A 382 -30.67 -24.45 -31.55
C LYS A 382 -29.61 -24.50 -30.42
N VAL A 383 -28.38 -24.12 -30.73
CA VAL A 383 -27.30 -24.05 -29.72
C VAL A 383 -27.61 -23.02 -28.64
N SER A 384 -28.30 -21.93 -28.98
CA SER A 384 -28.65 -20.90 -27.98
C SER A 384 -29.67 -21.36 -26.93
N LEU A 385 -30.33 -22.49 -27.11
CA LEU A 385 -31.23 -23.06 -26.08
C LEU A 385 -30.50 -23.42 -24.80
N TRP A 386 -29.21 -23.75 -24.87
CA TRP A 386 -28.39 -24.05 -23.70
C TRP A 386 -28.27 -22.88 -22.73
N ILE A 387 -28.65 -21.65 -23.12
CA ILE A 387 -28.66 -20.48 -22.24
C ILE A 387 -29.66 -20.66 -21.08
N TYR A 388 -30.74 -21.42 -21.27
CA TYR A 388 -31.70 -21.68 -20.21
C TYR A 388 -31.09 -22.43 -19.01
N PHE A 389 -30.11 -23.31 -19.26
CA PHE A 389 -29.37 -23.97 -18.21
C PHE A 389 -28.51 -22.97 -17.42
N ALA A 390 -27.90 -21.99 -18.12
CA ALA A 390 -27.15 -20.92 -17.46
C ALA A 390 -28.06 -20.08 -16.56
N VAL A 391 -29.27 -19.77 -17.00
CA VAL A 391 -30.28 -19.04 -16.20
C VAL A 391 -30.72 -19.85 -14.99
N ILE A 392 -30.97 -21.15 -15.15
CA ILE A 392 -31.30 -22.03 -14.03
C ILE A 392 -30.15 -22.05 -13.03
N LEU A 393 -28.91 -22.18 -13.49
CA LEU A 393 -27.72 -22.13 -12.64
C LEU A 393 -27.62 -20.80 -11.88
N CYS A 394 -27.80 -19.66 -12.55
CA CYS A 394 -27.84 -18.35 -11.91
C CYS A 394 -28.96 -18.25 -10.86
N GLY A 395 -30.16 -18.76 -11.18
CA GLY A 395 -31.28 -18.81 -10.24
C GLY A 395 -30.96 -19.64 -8.99
N ILE A 396 -30.31 -20.80 -9.16
CA ILE A 396 -29.88 -21.65 -8.06
C ILE A 396 -28.85 -20.91 -7.20
N LEU A 397 -27.85 -20.27 -7.82
CA LEU A 397 -26.83 -19.50 -7.11
C LEU A 397 -27.44 -18.33 -6.33
N ILE A 398 -28.40 -17.59 -6.92
CA ILE A 398 -29.14 -16.53 -6.22
C ILE A 398 -29.89 -17.12 -5.01
N GLY A 399 -30.59 -18.25 -5.18
CA GLY A 399 -31.32 -18.91 -4.10
C GLY A 399 -30.40 -19.39 -2.95
N ILE A 400 -29.24 -19.96 -3.28
CA ILE A 400 -28.23 -20.36 -2.29
C ILE A 400 -27.71 -19.12 -1.56
N THR A 401 -27.38 -18.05 -2.28
CA THR A 401 -26.89 -16.79 -1.72
C THR A 401 -27.88 -16.20 -0.72
N MET A 402 -29.16 -16.11 -1.10
CA MET A 402 -30.21 -15.59 -0.23
C MET A 402 -30.40 -16.42 1.06
N LYS A 403 -30.11 -17.72 0.99
CA LYS A 403 -30.27 -18.63 2.16
C LYS A 403 -29.01 -18.65 3.05
N THR A 404 -27.83 -18.49 2.50
CA THR A 404 -26.56 -18.76 3.20
C THR A 404 -25.73 -17.51 3.49
N SER A 405 -26.09 -16.36 2.92
CA SER A 405 -25.41 -15.09 3.23
C SER A 405 -25.70 -14.67 4.67
N THR A 406 -24.66 -14.37 5.42
CA THR A 406 -24.74 -13.78 6.76
C THR A 406 -24.76 -12.26 6.71
N VAL A 407 -24.32 -11.67 5.59
CA VAL A 407 -24.40 -10.23 5.33
C VAL A 407 -25.82 -9.90 4.85
N LYS A 408 -26.40 -8.82 5.36
CA LYS A 408 -27.71 -8.32 4.92
C LYS A 408 -27.64 -7.96 3.42
N LEU A 409 -28.28 -8.80 2.60
CA LEU A 409 -28.38 -8.54 1.17
C LEU A 409 -29.34 -7.39 0.91
N GLU A 410 -28.90 -6.42 0.15
CA GLU A 410 -29.78 -5.37 -0.36
C GLU A 410 -30.67 -5.94 -1.45
N MET A 411 -31.98 -6.08 -1.17
CA MET A 411 -32.93 -6.64 -2.14
C MET A 411 -32.93 -5.91 -3.49
N LYS A 412 -32.56 -4.61 -3.51
CA LYS A 412 -32.41 -3.86 -4.76
C LYS A 412 -31.37 -4.49 -5.70
N THR A 413 -30.26 -5.04 -5.21
CA THR A 413 -29.22 -5.69 -6.01
C THR A 413 -29.70 -7.03 -6.57
N VAL A 414 -30.46 -7.78 -5.78
CA VAL A 414 -31.10 -9.02 -6.23
C VAL A 414 -32.09 -8.74 -7.36
N TYR A 415 -32.99 -7.77 -7.17
CA TYR A 415 -33.97 -7.39 -8.20
C TYR A 415 -33.30 -6.85 -9.46
N ALA A 416 -32.27 -6.02 -9.33
CA ALA A 416 -31.49 -5.51 -10.48
C ALA A 416 -30.82 -6.65 -11.25
N THR A 417 -30.24 -7.62 -10.53
CA THR A 417 -29.63 -8.82 -11.13
C THR A 417 -30.66 -9.65 -11.90
N VAL A 418 -31.81 -9.92 -11.29
CA VAL A 418 -32.92 -10.67 -11.96
C VAL A 418 -33.45 -9.91 -13.16
N ALA A 419 -33.62 -8.59 -13.06
CA ALA A 419 -34.05 -7.73 -14.17
C ALA A 419 -33.04 -7.78 -15.32
N ALA A 420 -31.74 -7.68 -15.04
CA ALA A 420 -30.70 -7.79 -16.07
C ALA A 420 -30.71 -9.15 -16.76
N ILE A 421 -30.83 -10.24 -16.00
CA ILE A 421 -31.01 -11.59 -16.57
C ILE A 421 -32.24 -11.62 -17.48
N ALA A 422 -33.37 -11.07 -17.06
CA ALA A 422 -34.62 -11.05 -17.84
C ALA A 422 -34.42 -10.25 -19.16
N VAL A 423 -33.74 -9.11 -19.13
CA VAL A 423 -33.43 -8.31 -20.34
C VAL A 423 -32.61 -9.12 -21.32
N TYR A 424 -31.53 -9.77 -20.87
CA TYR A 424 -30.77 -10.67 -21.75
C TYR A 424 -31.61 -11.81 -22.27
N MET A 425 -32.47 -12.42 -21.45
CA MET A 425 -33.34 -13.50 -21.87
C MET A 425 -34.36 -13.08 -22.92
N ILE A 426 -34.91 -11.87 -22.83
CA ILE A 426 -35.78 -11.29 -23.88
C ILE A 426 -35.00 -11.21 -25.18
N CYS A 427 -33.76 -10.72 -25.17
CA CYS A 427 -32.92 -10.66 -26.39
C CYS A 427 -32.68 -12.06 -27.01
N PHE A 428 -32.42 -13.08 -26.17
CA PHE A 428 -32.26 -14.46 -26.59
C PHE A 428 -33.56 -15.02 -27.19
N ALA A 429 -34.71 -14.80 -26.54
CA ALA A 429 -36.02 -15.27 -27.01
C ALA A 429 -36.37 -14.63 -28.38
N LEU A 430 -36.17 -13.35 -28.55
CA LEU A 430 -36.40 -12.62 -29.82
C LEU A 430 -35.47 -13.15 -30.93
N TYR A 431 -34.23 -13.48 -30.60
CA TYR A 431 -33.32 -14.12 -31.55
C TYR A 431 -33.80 -15.52 -31.93
N GLN A 432 -34.26 -16.35 -30.99
CA GLN A 432 -34.78 -17.68 -31.26
C GLN A 432 -36.04 -17.66 -32.10
N LYS A 433 -36.98 -16.74 -31.84
CA LYS A 433 -38.19 -16.53 -32.63
C LYS A 433 -37.92 -15.92 -34.01
N LYS A 434 -36.65 -15.75 -34.42
CA LYS A 434 -36.24 -15.17 -35.71
C LYS A 434 -36.62 -13.69 -35.92
N ILE A 435 -37.07 -12.99 -34.87
CA ILE A 435 -37.37 -11.56 -34.94
C ILE A 435 -36.05 -10.79 -35.12
N PHE A 436 -35.02 -11.14 -34.39
CA PHE A 436 -33.70 -10.56 -34.59
C PHE A 436 -32.84 -11.37 -35.56
N ARG A 437 -32.19 -10.67 -36.51
CA ARG A 437 -31.09 -11.22 -37.28
C ARG A 437 -29.88 -11.37 -36.39
N LYS A 438 -28.99 -12.33 -36.71
CA LYS A 438 -27.79 -12.63 -35.89
C LYS A 438 -26.95 -11.40 -35.62
N LYS A 439 -26.71 -10.53 -36.61
CA LYS A 439 -25.92 -9.31 -36.46
C LYS A 439 -26.57 -8.35 -35.47
N ILE A 440 -27.88 -8.13 -35.55
CA ILE A 440 -28.61 -7.25 -34.61
C ILE A 440 -28.54 -7.80 -33.21
N PHE A 441 -28.80 -9.10 -33.05
CA PHE A 441 -28.72 -9.77 -31.73
C PHE A 441 -27.35 -9.61 -31.07
N THR A 442 -26.25 -9.93 -31.80
CA THR A 442 -24.90 -9.85 -31.25
C THR A 442 -24.48 -8.43 -30.97
N THR A 443 -24.88 -7.45 -31.76
CA THR A 443 -24.60 -6.03 -31.49
C THR A 443 -25.37 -5.54 -30.26
N LEU A 444 -26.65 -5.91 -30.14
CA LEU A 444 -27.51 -5.48 -29.04
C LEU A 444 -27.03 -6.03 -27.70
N ILE A 445 -26.70 -7.33 -27.59
CA ILE A 445 -26.23 -7.90 -26.35
C ILE A 445 -24.86 -7.31 -25.89
N CYS A 446 -23.97 -7.04 -26.86
CA CYS A 446 -22.69 -6.37 -26.55
C CYS A 446 -22.92 -4.92 -26.15
N PHE A 447 -23.84 -4.20 -26.77
CA PHE A 447 -24.18 -2.84 -26.38
C PHE A 447 -24.78 -2.79 -24.97
N LEU A 448 -25.75 -3.67 -24.68
CA LEU A 448 -26.30 -3.77 -23.30
C LEU A 448 -25.23 -4.07 -22.27
N PHE A 449 -24.28 -4.94 -22.60
CA PHE A 449 -23.18 -5.29 -21.72
C PHE A 449 -22.21 -4.10 -21.50
N ILE A 450 -21.95 -3.29 -22.53
CA ILE A 450 -21.18 -2.05 -22.41
C ILE A 450 -21.90 -1.06 -21.49
N VAL A 451 -23.22 -0.89 -21.69
CA VAL A 451 -24.04 0.01 -20.86
C VAL A 451 -24.07 -0.47 -19.41
N GLU A 452 -24.25 -1.76 -19.17
CA GLU A 452 -24.24 -2.37 -17.85
C GLU A 452 -22.92 -2.10 -17.12
N THR A 453 -21.78 -2.39 -17.77
CA THR A 453 -20.45 -2.18 -17.15
C THR A 453 -20.13 -0.70 -16.96
N ALA A 454 -20.56 0.17 -17.86
CA ALA A 454 -20.40 1.61 -17.74
C ALA A 454 -21.21 2.17 -16.56
N ALA A 455 -22.49 1.76 -16.44
CA ALA A 455 -23.34 2.20 -15.32
C ALA A 455 -22.77 1.78 -13.96
N MET A 456 -22.26 0.55 -13.86
CA MET A 456 -21.61 0.07 -12.64
C MET A 456 -20.30 0.83 -12.32
N ALA A 457 -19.55 1.22 -13.34
CA ALA A 457 -18.36 2.03 -13.13
C ALA A 457 -18.71 3.45 -12.63
N VAL A 458 -19.74 4.10 -13.24
CA VAL A 458 -20.23 5.40 -12.75
C VAL A 458 -20.64 5.32 -11.29
N MET A 459 -21.51 4.34 -10.95
CA MET A 459 -21.95 4.14 -9.57
C MET A 459 -20.76 3.91 -8.63
N GLY A 460 -19.80 3.07 -9.03
CA GLY A 460 -18.67 2.74 -8.18
C GLY A 460 -17.72 3.92 -7.94
N PHE A 461 -17.44 4.75 -8.94
CA PHE A 461 -16.62 5.96 -8.75
C PHE A 461 -17.33 6.99 -7.89
N GLN A 462 -18.67 7.13 -8.00
CA GLN A 462 -19.45 7.99 -7.12
C GLN A 462 -19.42 7.51 -5.66
N GLU A 463 -19.56 6.22 -5.43
CA GLU A 463 -19.50 5.63 -4.08
C GLU A 463 -18.09 5.67 -3.47
N ASN A 464 -17.04 5.61 -4.27
CA ASN A 464 -15.66 5.75 -3.80
C ASN A 464 -15.39 7.15 -3.22
N GLY A 465 -16.11 8.18 -3.72
CA GLY A 465 -15.91 9.57 -3.34
C GLY A 465 -14.68 10.22 -3.96
N THR A 466 -14.46 11.45 -3.58
CA THR A 466 -13.37 12.32 -4.03
C THR A 466 -12.77 13.09 -2.86
N VAL A 467 -11.65 13.75 -3.09
CA VAL A 467 -10.96 14.58 -2.09
C VAL A 467 -10.78 15.99 -2.63
N ASP A 468 -11.25 16.99 -1.87
CA ASP A 468 -11.04 18.40 -2.19
C ASP A 468 -9.58 18.81 -1.96
N THR A 469 -8.87 19.05 -3.05
CA THR A 469 -7.43 19.38 -3.01
C THR A 469 -7.15 20.76 -2.41
N ASP A 470 -8.10 21.70 -2.52
CA ASP A 470 -7.89 23.06 -2.00
C ASP A 470 -7.81 23.04 -0.47
N SER A 471 -8.63 22.22 0.19
CA SER A 471 -8.60 22.07 1.64
C SER A 471 -7.30 21.41 2.15
N TYR A 472 -6.77 20.45 1.42
CA TYR A 472 -5.55 19.73 1.79
C TYR A 472 -4.28 20.56 1.58
N PHE A 473 -4.22 21.41 0.55
CA PHE A 473 -2.98 22.07 0.14
C PHE A 473 -2.92 23.57 0.41
N GLN A 474 -3.89 24.12 1.17
CA GLN A 474 -3.98 25.54 1.48
C GLN A 474 -2.73 26.13 2.16
N ASP A 475 -1.97 25.31 2.93
CA ASP A 475 -0.77 25.76 3.65
C ASP A 475 0.52 25.56 2.86
N THR A 476 0.46 24.95 1.67
CA THR A 476 1.66 24.54 0.90
C THR A 476 2.61 25.69 0.64
N LYS A 477 2.10 26.90 0.40
CA LYS A 477 2.94 28.09 0.16
C LYS A 477 3.73 28.46 1.41
N ALA A 478 3.05 28.58 2.55
CA ALA A 478 3.68 28.94 3.83
C ALA A 478 4.73 27.90 4.25
N ILE A 479 4.42 26.60 4.16
CA ILE A 479 5.35 25.52 4.48
C ILE A 479 6.55 25.52 3.52
N THR A 480 6.35 25.83 2.25
CA THR A 480 7.45 25.96 1.27
C THR A 480 8.38 27.12 1.64
N GLU A 481 7.88 28.23 2.12
CA GLU A 481 8.67 29.37 2.60
C GLU A 481 9.47 28.96 3.85
N VAL A 482 8.85 28.29 4.82
CA VAL A 482 9.51 27.74 6.02
C VAL A 482 10.64 26.78 5.62
N LYS A 483 10.37 25.83 4.72
CA LYS A 483 11.40 24.92 4.18
C LYS A 483 12.59 25.67 3.62
N LYS A 484 12.33 26.63 2.73
CA LYS A 484 13.38 27.41 2.06
C LYS A 484 14.24 28.19 3.04
N GLU A 485 13.65 28.71 4.09
CA GLU A 485 14.34 29.49 5.09
C GLU A 485 15.14 28.62 6.06
N TYR A 486 14.57 27.54 6.56
CA TYR A 486 15.13 26.78 7.68
C TYR A 486 15.81 25.48 7.30
N GLN A 487 15.37 24.74 6.27
CA GLN A 487 15.96 23.47 5.89
C GLN A 487 17.19 23.65 5.01
N LYS A 488 18.36 23.80 5.63
CA LYS A 488 19.63 24.06 4.91
C LYS A 488 20.37 22.78 4.49
N ASN A 489 20.16 21.67 5.21
CA ASN A 489 20.78 20.37 4.95
C ASN A 489 19.96 19.26 5.61
N VAL A 490 20.40 18.00 5.49
CA VAL A 490 19.74 16.81 6.04
C VAL A 490 19.74 16.76 7.58
N GLU A 491 20.61 17.53 8.24
CA GLU A 491 20.70 17.65 9.70
C GLU A 491 19.56 18.52 10.27
N THR A 492 18.94 19.36 9.43
CA THR A 492 17.81 20.18 9.84
C THR A 492 16.52 19.37 9.66
N ARG A 493 16.07 18.74 10.72
CA ARG A 493 14.78 18.04 10.73
C ARG A 493 13.66 18.93 11.24
N MET A 494 12.51 18.78 10.61
CA MET A 494 11.30 19.48 10.99
C MET A 494 10.04 18.66 10.68
N GLU A 495 9.00 18.82 11.48
CA GLU A 495 7.78 18.06 11.36
C GLU A 495 6.54 18.94 11.52
N LEU A 496 5.44 18.55 10.86
CA LEU A 496 4.12 19.09 11.05
C LEU A 496 3.44 18.41 12.23
N ILE A 497 2.90 19.18 13.17
CA ILE A 497 2.33 18.63 14.40
C ILE A 497 0.99 17.94 14.15
N SER A 498 0.18 18.48 13.26
CA SER A 498 -1.07 17.85 12.83
C SER A 498 -1.08 17.74 11.32
N GLY A 499 -0.71 16.56 10.83
CA GLY A 499 -0.71 16.25 9.41
C GLY A 499 -2.14 16.10 8.86
N ARG A 500 -2.39 16.61 7.67
CA ARG A 500 -3.61 16.33 6.89
C ARG A 500 -3.48 15.03 6.11
N MET A 501 -2.24 14.63 5.81
CA MET A 501 -1.86 13.34 5.26
C MET A 501 -0.84 12.70 6.19
N LEU A 502 -0.81 11.37 6.27
CA LEU A 502 0.14 10.68 7.14
C LEU A 502 1.60 10.95 6.74
N ASP A 503 1.90 10.98 5.44
CA ASP A 503 3.24 11.30 4.92
C ASP A 503 3.37 12.76 4.44
N GLU A 504 2.74 13.70 5.14
CA GLU A 504 2.72 15.10 4.68
C GLU A 504 4.10 15.75 4.64
N SER A 505 5.02 15.34 5.51
CA SER A 505 6.41 15.79 5.47
C SER A 505 7.09 15.42 4.16
N ILE A 506 6.81 14.23 3.61
CA ILE A 506 7.30 13.83 2.28
C ILE A 506 6.69 14.71 1.19
N TRP A 507 5.38 14.99 1.27
CA TRP A 507 4.73 15.89 0.31
C TRP A 507 5.44 17.24 0.23
N HIS A 508 5.79 17.82 1.37
CA HIS A 508 6.52 19.07 1.43
C HIS A 508 8.04 18.91 1.21
N THR A 509 8.54 17.66 1.11
CA THR A 509 9.97 17.32 1.06
C THR A 509 10.74 17.93 2.23
N LEU A 510 10.13 17.88 3.42
CA LEU A 510 10.78 18.19 4.70
C LEU A 510 11.61 17.00 5.15
N ASN A 511 12.71 17.23 5.86
CA ASN A 511 13.42 16.16 6.53
C ASN A 511 12.65 15.77 7.80
N GLY A 512 11.66 14.90 7.64
CA GLY A 512 10.73 14.51 8.68
C GLY A 512 11.08 13.19 9.38
N MET A 513 10.36 12.91 10.45
CA MET A 513 10.44 11.66 11.20
C MET A 513 9.28 10.71 10.84
N THR A 514 8.10 11.25 10.64
CA THR A 514 6.90 10.47 10.31
C THR A 514 7.12 9.63 9.04
N LEU A 515 6.69 8.35 9.09
CA LEU A 515 6.64 7.47 7.93
C LEU A 515 5.47 6.51 8.05
N PHE A 516 4.63 6.48 7.00
CA PHE A 516 3.59 5.49 6.80
C PHE A 516 3.79 4.79 5.46
N GLY A 517 4.19 3.52 5.47
CA GLY A 517 4.42 2.79 4.22
C GLY A 517 4.80 1.34 4.40
N SER A 518 4.38 0.49 3.46
CA SER A 518 4.67 -0.96 3.47
C SER A 518 6.16 -1.31 3.44
N THR A 519 7.04 -0.33 3.30
CA THR A 519 8.50 -0.50 3.32
C THR A 519 9.14 0.02 4.61
N ALA A 520 8.35 0.44 5.61
CA ALA A 520 8.83 0.82 6.92
C ALA A 520 9.54 -0.36 7.62
N GLN A 521 10.71 -0.09 8.19
CA GLN A 521 11.49 -1.14 8.87
C GLN A 521 10.86 -1.50 10.22
N GLY A 522 10.52 -2.77 10.43
CA GLY A 522 9.85 -3.25 11.63
C GLY A 522 10.62 -2.97 12.91
N ASN A 523 11.96 -3.14 12.88
CA ASN A 523 12.78 -2.83 14.05
C ASN A 523 12.79 -1.33 14.42
N VAL A 524 12.61 -0.44 13.44
CA VAL A 524 12.49 1.00 13.70
C VAL A 524 11.11 1.30 14.30
N VAL A 525 10.06 0.68 13.77
CA VAL A 525 8.70 0.77 14.35
C VAL A 525 8.72 0.31 15.81
N ASP A 526 9.28 -0.89 16.07
CA ASP A 526 9.39 -1.45 17.43
C ASP A 526 10.18 -0.50 18.37
N MET A 527 11.28 0.10 17.89
CA MET A 527 12.07 1.05 18.69
C MET A 527 11.33 2.37 18.96
N MET A 528 10.58 2.88 17.99
CA MET A 528 9.77 4.08 18.18
C MET A 528 8.66 3.86 19.19
N ASP A 529 8.02 2.70 19.17
CA ASP A 529 7.04 2.27 20.16
C ASP A 529 7.65 2.29 21.58
N GLN A 530 8.80 1.66 21.76
CA GLN A 530 9.51 1.60 23.04
C GLN A 530 9.96 2.99 23.55
N LEU A 531 10.23 3.93 22.65
CA LEU A 531 10.52 5.31 23.00
C LEU A 531 9.27 6.16 23.29
N GLY A 532 8.07 5.59 23.13
CA GLY A 532 6.79 6.24 23.42
C GLY A 532 6.22 7.10 22.29
N PHE A 533 6.59 6.83 21.04
CA PHE A 533 5.94 7.42 19.89
C PHE A 533 4.71 6.61 19.47
N TYR A 534 3.76 7.26 18.79
CA TYR A 534 2.67 6.54 18.13
C TYR A 534 3.20 5.64 17.04
N THR A 535 2.78 4.37 17.04
CA THR A 535 3.17 3.37 16.06
C THR A 535 1.97 2.54 15.59
N GLY A 536 2.08 2.02 14.36
CA GLY A 536 1.15 1.05 13.78
C GLY A 536 1.91 -0.03 13.03
N VAL A 537 1.22 -0.87 12.27
CA VAL A 537 1.82 -2.03 11.61
C VAL A 537 2.97 -1.65 10.66
N ASN A 538 2.82 -0.57 9.93
CA ASN A 538 3.78 -0.07 8.93
C ASN A 538 4.00 1.44 9.08
N GLU A 539 3.88 1.95 10.27
CA GLU A 539 3.96 3.40 10.52
C GLU A 539 4.53 3.72 11.88
N TYR A 540 5.13 4.89 11.97
CA TYR A 540 5.42 5.64 13.18
C TYR A 540 5.28 7.12 12.89
N LEU A 541 4.64 7.83 13.81
CA LEU A 541 4.32 9.24 13.66
C LEU A 541 5.13 10.08 14.65
N TYR A 542 5.33 11.35 14.32
CA TYR A 542 5.92 12.31 15.25
C TYR A 542 4.88 12.74 16.30
N GLU A 543 4.39 11.75 17.06
CA GLU A 543 3.51 11.91 18.20
C GLU A 543 4.09 11.15 19.38
N GLY A 544 4.24 11.78 20.54
CA GLY A 544 4.88 11.18 21.72
C GLY A 544 6.31 11.64 21.97
N ALA A 545 6.81 12.60 21.21
CA ALA A 545 8.16 13.12 21.38
C ALA A 545 8.36 13.80 22.75
N THR A 546 9.53 13.58 23.34
CA THR A 546 10.04 14.23 24.56
C THR A 546 11.26 15.10 24.21
N PRO A 547 11.75 15.98 25.15
CA PRO A 547 12.98 16.72 24.91
C PRO A 547 14.17 15.84 24.55
N PHE A 548 14.31 14.70 25.22
CA PHE A 548 15.37 13.75 24.95
C PHE A 548 15.27 13.17 23.55
N THR A 549 14.08 12.62 23.18
CA THR A 549 13.89 12.02 21.88
C THR A 549 13.98 13.05 20.75
N ASN A 550 13.52 14.28 20.97
CA ASN A 550 13.70 15.39 20.04
C ASN A 550 15.18 15.66 19.73
N ASN A 551 16.02 15.66 20.77
CA ASN A 551 17.47 15.84 20.60
C ASN A 551 18.12 14.63 19.95
N LEU A 552 17.79 13.42 20.43
CA LEU A 552 18.32 12.16 19.90
C LEU A 552 18.01 12.03 18.39
N MET A 553 16.79 12.41 17.98
CA MET A 553 16.35 12.34 16.58
C MET A 553 16.65 13.60 15.78
N SER A 554 17.41 14.55 16.31
CA SER A 554 17.79 15.79 15.64
C SER A 554 16.61 16.67 15.18
N MET A 555 15.49 16.65 15.90
CA MET A 555 14.32 17.47 15.62
C MET A 555 14.58 18.93 15.98
N LYS A 556 14.64 19.80 15.00
CA LYS A 556 15.03 21.20 15.18
C LYS A 556 13.87 22.18 15.13
N TYR A 557 12.86 21.89 14.34
CA TYR A 557 11.69 22.73 14.20
C TYR A 557 10.40 21.91 14.22
N GLN A 558 9.37 22.52 14.79
CA GLN A 558 7.98 22.07 14.72
C GLN A 558 7.15 23.13 13.98
N ILE A 559 6.25 22.69 13.13
CA ILE A 559 5.36 23.56 12.34
C ILE A 559 3.93 23.32 12.82
N TYR A 560 3.33 24.35 13.35
CA TYR A 560 1.97 24.37 13.87
C TYR A 560 1.02 25.07 12.91
N ARG A 561 -0.18 24.56 12.81
CA ARG A 561 -1.34 25.20 12.16
C ARG A 561 -2.19 25.96 13.18
N PRO A 562 -3.07 26.89 12.76
CA PRO A 562 -3.89 27.69 13.70
C PRO A 562 -4.81 26.86 14.61
N TYR A 563 -5.16 25.64 14.19
CA TYR A 563 -6.04 24.74 14.96
C TYR A 563 -5.29 23.74 15.82
N ASP A 564 -3.97 23.74 15.79
CA ASP A 564 -3.16 22.84 16.61
C ASP A 564 -3.20 23.28 18.08
N THR A 565 -3.70 22.42 18.95
CA THR A 565 -3.87 22.67 20.38
C THR A 565 -2.85 21.93 21.25
N LYS A 566 -2.01 21.10 20.65
CA LYS A 566 -1.00 20.33 21.37
C LYS A 566 0.03 21.27 22.00
N TYR A 567 0.40 21.01 23.25
CA TYR A 567 1.48 21.72 23.93
C TYR A 567 2.82 21.45 23.25
N THR A 568 3.72 22.46 23.27
CA THR A 568 5.10 22.30 22.82
C THR A 568 6.08 22.82 23.86
N GLU A 569 7.23 22.19 23.90
CA GLU A 569 8.40 22.63 24.69
C GLU A 569 9.36 23.49 23.86
N PHE A 570 9.11 23.59 22.56
CA PHE A 570 9.91 24.39 21.65
C PHE A 570 9.57 25.86 21.79
N SER A 571 10.57 26.71 21.63
CA SER A 571 10.41 28.16 21.70
C SER A 571 9.81 28.71 20.40
N LEU A 572 8.86 29.63 20.52
CA LEU A 572 8.31 30.35 19.37
C LEU A 572 9.43 31.00 18.58
N LYS A 573 9.45 30.74 17.26
CA LYS A 573 10.42 31.36 16.35
C LYS A 573 9.76 32.48 15.55
N GLU A 574 8.74 32.16 14.77
CA GLU A 574 7.98 33.15 13.97
C GLU A 574 6.69 32.54 13.41
N SER A 575 5.83 33.40 12.85
CA SER A 575 4.68 33.00 12.06
C SER A 575 4.94 33.32 10.58
N VAL A 576 4.70 32.35 9.71
CA VAL A 576 4.88 32.45 8.25
C VAL A 576 3.54 32.14 7.59
N GLY A 577 2.88 33.14 7.04
CA GLY A 577 1.53 32.99 6.51
C GLY A 577 0.55 32.52 7.59
N ASN A 578 -0.02 31.35 7.37
CA ASN A 578 -0.97 30.72 8.30
C ASN A 578 -0.34 29.58 9.15
N VAL A 579 0.96 29.46 9.20
CA VAL A 579 1.63 28.48 10.07
C VAL A 579 2.59 29.16 11.04
N THR A 580 2.83 28.52 12.18
CA THR A 580 3.76 28.99 13.21
C THR A 580 4.89 28.02 13.38
N VAL A 581 6.11 28.54 13.39
CA VAL A 581 7.35 27.76 13.53
C VAL A 581 7.86 27.88 14.95
N TYR A 582 8.09 26.75 15.58
CA TYR A 582 8.75 26.63 16.88
C TYR A 582 10.12 25.98 16.72
N LYS A 583 11.09 26.43 17.51
CA LYS A 583 12.48 25.95 17.45
C LYS A 583 12.82 25.21 18.73
N ASN A 584 13.47 24.06 18.59
CA ASN A 584 14.03 23.31 19.72
C ASN A 584 14.99 24.23 20.51
N PRO A 585 14.81 24.37 21.83
CA PRO A 585 15.68 25.17 22.67
C PRO A 585 17.12 24.64 22.71
N TYR A 586 17.29 23.33 22.53
CA TYR A 586 18.56 22.66 22.55
C TYR A 586 19.21 22.60 21.15
N ARG A 587 20.53 22.47 21.13
CA ARG A 587 21.26 22.28 19.87
C ARG A 587 21.21 20.81 19.43
N THR A 588 20.78 20.55 18.22
CA THR A 588 20.67 19.21 17.64
C THR A 588 21.78 18.91 16.65
N ALA A 589 22.15 17.64 16.53
CA ALA A 589 23.06 17.11 15.50
C ALA A 589 22.55 15.77 14.97
N LEU A 590 23.00 15.37 13.79
CA LEU A 590 22.58 14.11 13.17
C LEU A 590 23.22 12.89 13.85
N ALA A 591 24.34 13.07 14.55
CA ALA A 591 25.05 12.01 15.19
C ALA A 591 25.79 12.50 16.45
N TYR A 592 26.00 11.60 17.41
CA TYR A 592 26.65 11.86 18.69
C TYR A 592 27.55 10.69 19.07
N THR A 593 28.67 10.95 19.76
CA THR A 593 29.36 9.88 20.48
C THR A 593 28.60 9.55 21.77
N MET A 594 28.56 8.29 22.09
CA MET A 594 27.92 7.70 23.27
C MET A 594 28.92 6.78 23.96
N ASP A 595 28.71 6.54 25.25
CA ASP A 595 29.49 5.54 25.98
C ASP A 595 29.40 4.15 25.34
N ASP A 596 30.48 3.35 25.49
CA ASP A 596 30.53 2.01 24.93
C ASP A 596 29.52 1.04 25.60
N LEU A 597 29.05 1.37 26.81
CA LEU A 597 28.00 0.63 27.54
C LEU A 597 26.70 0.51 26.74
N VAL A 598 26.39 1.49 25.90
CA VAL A 598 25.19 1.48 25.08
C VAL A 598 25.13 0.29 24.09
N GLN A 599 26.25 -0.39 23.86
CA GLN A 599 26.27 -1.59 23.02
C GLN A 599 25.52 -2.78 23.62
N THR A 600 25.41 -2.84 24.94
CA THR A 600 24.71 -3.88 25.70
C THR A 600 23.31 -3.45 26.10
N TRP A 601 22.93 -2.22 25.75
CA TRP A 601 21.58 -1.71 26.00
C TRP A 601 20.55 -2.50 25.21
N ASP A 602 19.55 -3.01 25.93
CA ASP A 602 18.38 -3.68 25.36
C ASP A 602 17.13 -3.11 26.03
N TYR A 603 16.07 -3.01 25.28
CA TYR A 603 14.80 -2.47 25.75
C TYR A 603 13.77 -3.61 25.82
N GLU A 604 13.52 -4.09 27.03
CA GLU A 604 12.45 -5.05 27.28
C GLU A 604 11.37 -4.48 28.22
N ASP A 605 11.45 -3.19 28.56
CA ASP A 605 10.48 -2.54 29.43
C ASP A 605 9.29 -2.03 28.61
N TYR A 606 8.09 -2.13 29.21
CA TYR A 606 6.85 -1.63 28.61
C TYR A 606 6.57 -0.16 28.93
N ASN A 607 7.43 0.49 29.72
CA ASN A 607 7.27 1.86 30.14
C ASN A 607 8.30 2.75 29.42
N PRO A 608 7.86 3.61 28.47
CA PRO A 608 8.79 4.42 27.69
C PRO A 608 9.61 5.42 28.49
N PHE A 609 9.18 5.81 29.69
CA PHE A 609 9.99 6.67 30.57
C PHE A 609 11.20 5.93 31.11
N TYR A 610 11.05 4.67 31.54
CA TYR A 610 12.17 3.84 31.94
C TYR A 610 13.13 3.54 30.81
N VAL A 611 12.59 3.25 29.61
CA VAL A 611 13.41 3.03 28.40
C VAL A 611 14.25 4.27 28.07
N GLN A 612 13.65 5.47 28.17
CA GLN A 612 14.38 6.72 27.91
C GLN A 612 15.41 7.02 28.99
N ASN A 613 15.08 6.79 30.28
CA ASN A 613 16.03 6.95 31.39
C ASN A 613 17.25 6.04 31.18
N ASP A 614 17.01 4.75 30.96
CA ASP A 614 18.07 3.77 30.80
C ASP A 614 18.96 4.06 29.58
N LEU A 615 18.35 4.47 28.45
CA LEU A 615 19.10 4.88 27.27
C LEU A 615 19.94 6.14 27.54
N ALA A 616 19.39 7.14 28.22
CA ALA A 616 20.11 8.38 28.54
C ALA A 616 21.27 8.13 29.46
N THR A 617 21.07 7.37 30.55
CA THR A 617 22.09 6.99 31.49
C THR A 617 23.19 6.16 30.83
N SER A 618 22.82 5.11 30.08
CA SER A 618 23.80 4.23 29.43
C SER A 618 24.59 4.91 28.32
N ALA A 619 23.99 5.90 27.62
CA ALA A 619 24.63 6.57 26.51
C ALA A 619 25.45 7.78 26.89
N PHE A 620 25.05 8.51 27.93
CA PHE A 620 25.61 9.83 28.26
C PHE A 620 26.01 9.98 29.74
N ASP A 621 25.91 8.94 30.58
CA ASP A 621 26.29 8.93 32.00
C ASP A 621 25.61 10.08 32.76
N VAL A 622 24.29 10.24 32.60
CA VAL A 622 23.45 11.22 33.32
C VAL A 622 22.51 10.50 34.29
N ASP A 623 21.97 11.23 35.25
CA ASP A 623 20.92 10.72 36.16
C ASP A 623 19.59 10.52 35.38
N GLU A 624 18.54 10.02 36.07
CA GLU A 624 17.22 9.77 35.47
C GLU A 624 16.57 11.07 34.97
N LEU A 625 16.16 11.06 33.71
CA LEU A 625 15.48 12.18 33.09
C LEU A 625 14.03 12.34 33.55
N PHE A 626 13.35 11.22 33.79
CA PHE A 626 11.94 11.18 34.16
C PHE A 626 11.77 10.54 35.53
N HIS A 627 11.11 11.26 36.43
CA HIS A 627 10.72 10.74 37.73
C HIS A 627 9.23 10.38 37.70
N ILE A 628 8.91 9.13 38.05
CA ILE A 628 7.52 8.65 38.02
C ILE A 628 6.70 9.36 39.09
N VAL A 629 5.54 9.88 38.70
CA VAL A 629 4.57 10.54 39.56
C VAL A 629 3.49 9.55 39.95
N LYS A 630 3.33 9.29 41.21
CA LYS A 630 2.32 8.40 41.76
C LYS A 630 0.92 8.91 41.43
N THR A 631 0.12 8.09 40.73
CA THR A 631 -1.28 8.35 40.41
C THR A 631 -2.20 7.69 41.46
N ALA A 632 -3.39 8.29 41.67
CA ALA A 632 -4.44 7.64 42.43
C ALA A 632 -5.07 6.49 41.66
N LYS A 633 -5.65 5.50 42.36
CA LYS A 633 -6.45 4.46 41.71
C LYS A 633 -7.57 5.10 40.87
N PRO A 634 -7.89 4.54 39.70
CA PRO A 634 -8.96 5.09 38.86
C PRO A 634 -10.33 4.99 39.51
N GLN A 635 -11.16 5.98 39.28
CA GLN A 635 -12.61 5.88 39.53
C GLN A 635 -13.24 5.11 38.37
N LEU A 636 -14.12 4.19 38.70
CA LEU A 636 -14.71 3.23 37.74
C LEU A 636 -16.22 3.39 37.69
N ASN A 637 -16.76 3.37 36.47
CA ASN A 637 -18.20 3.25 36.21
C ASN A 637 -18.43 1.98 35.39
N ASP A 638 -19.33 1.10 35.87
CA ASP A 638 -19.69 -0.15 35.20
C ASP A 638 -18.51 -1.12 34.92
N CYS A 639 -17.44 -1.00 35.66
CA CYS A 639 -16.32 -1.94 35.68
C CYS A 639 -15.73 -2.06 37.07
N LYS A 640 -14.96 -3.12 37.33
CA LYS A 640 -14.25 -3.36 38.59
C LYS A 640 -12.79 -3.74 38.32
N ILE A 641 -11.87 -3.28 39.16
CA ILE A 641 -10.48 -3.75 39.16
C ILE A 641 -10.45 -5.15 39.77
N THR A 642 -9.88 -6.10 39.02
CA THR A 642 -9.68 -7.48 39.48
C THR A 642 -8.26 -7.74 39.93
N SER A 643 -7.27 -6.97 39.39
CA SER A 643 -5.89 -6.99 39.83
C SER A 643 -5.27 -5.59 39.72
N ASP A 644 -4.42 -5.25 40.72
CA ASP A 644 -3.53 -4.09 40.71
C ASP A 644 -2.09 -4.65 40.70
N ASN A 645 -1.48 -4.60 39.50
CA ASN A 645 -0.15 -5.21 39.31
C ASN A 645 1.00 -4.28 39.65
N GLY A 646 0.71 -3.09 40.16
CA GLY A 646 1.69 -2.03 40.39
C GLY A 646 1.99 -1.21 39.12
N ASP A 647 2.84 -0.20 39.25
CA ASP A 647 3.29 0.70 38.16
C ASP A 647 2.17 1.27 37.28
N GLY A 648 0.96 1.47 37.87
CA GLY A 648 -0.19 2.01 37.20
C GLY A 648 -0.93 1.01 36.31
N GLU A 649 -0.61 -0.29 36.39
CA GLU A 649 -1.28 -1.35 35.64
C GLU A 649 -2.44 -1.95 36.43
N TYR A 650 -3.60 -1.94 35.79
CA TYR A 650 -4.85 -2.48 36.34
C TYR A 650 -5.48 -3.46 35.37
N VAL A 651 -5.82 -4.66 35.89
CA VAL A 651 -6.71 -5.58 35.20
C VAL A 651 -8.13 -5.29 35.65
N PHE A 652 -9.05 -5.14 34.72
CA PHE A 652 -10.44 -4.82 35.02
C PHE A 652 -11.40 -5.77 34.30
N GLU A 653 -12.61 -5.92 34.88
CA GLU A 653 -13.74 -6.59 34.26
C GLU A 653 -14.90 -5.62 34.13
N ASN A 654 -15.59 -5.67 33.00
CA ASN A 654 -16.82 -4.94 32.76
C ASN A 654 -17.95 -5.59 33.55
N THR A 655 -18.73 -4.80 34.28
CA THR A 655 -19.88 -5.25 35.06
C THR A 655 -21.19 -5.06 34.29
N SER A 656 -21.14 -4.39 33.15
CA SER A 656 -22.26 -4.17 32.24
C SER A 656 -21.86 -4.45 30.78
N ALA A 657 -22.84 -4.77 29.93
CA ALA A 657 -22.62 -4.91 28.50
C ALA A 657 -22.33 -3.56 27.78
N ARG A 658 -22.46 -2.46 28.50
CA ARG A 658 -22.14 -1.11 28.02
C ARG A 658 -21.32 -0.40 29.09
N PRO A 659 -20.03 -0.75 29.24
CA PRO A 659 -19.15 -0.07 30.18
C PRO A 659 -19.06 1.41 29.81
N ASP A 660 -18.96 2.28 30.83
CA ASP A 660 -18.93 3.71 30.62
C ASP A 660 -17.48 4.21 30.60
N ASN A 661 -16.95 4.65 31.73
CA ASN A 661 -15.65 5.30 31.75
C ASN A 661 -14.78 4.83 32.92
N MET A 662 -13.47 4.83 32.68
CA MET A 662 -12.43 4.77 33.69
C MET A 662 -11.78 6.14 33.82
N VAL A 663 -11.70 6.70 35.02
CA VAL A 663 -11.19 8.06 35.24
C VAL A 663 -10.00 8.05 36.18
N PHE A 664 -8.84 8.41 35.69
CA PHE A 664 -7.66 8.68 36.48
C PHE A 664 -7.60 10.16 36.84
N THR A 665 -7.11 10.47 38.06
CA THR A 665 -6.95 11.85 38.53
C THR A 665 -5.53 12.06 39.06
N ILE A 666 -4.86 13.06 38.51
CA ILE A 666 -3.55 13.52 38.98
C ILE A 666 -3.71 14.91 39.57
N ARG A 667 -3.33 15.09 40.85
CA ARG A 667 -3.30 16.40 41.49
C ARG A 667 -1.85 16.83 41.67
N SER A 668 -1.49 17.97 41.09
CA SER A 668 -0.11 18.43 41.15
C SER A 668 0.19 19.08 42.51
N THR A 669 1.26 18.58 43.15
CA THR A 669 1.75 19.09 44.43
C THR A 669 2.81 20.19 44.29
N LYS A 670 3.41 20.30 43.09
CA LYS A 670 4.41 21.32 42.72
C LYS A 670 4.21 21.73 41.23
N THR A 671 4.82 22.81 40.83
CA THR A 671 4.90 23.17 39.41
C THR A 671 5.89 22.24 38.72
N ARG A 672 5.50 21.62 37.59
CA ARG A 672 6.30 20.64 36.85
C ARG A 672 5.90 20.54 35.40
N ARG A 673 6.81 20.06 34.53
CA ARG A 673 6.50 19.57 33.20
C ARG A 673 5.99 18.13 33.32
N LEU A 674 4.72 17.91 33.04
CA LEU A 674 4.04 16.61 33.23
C LEU A 674 3.83 15.90 31.91
N TYR A 675 4.17 14.64 31.90
CA TYR A 675 3.95 13.70 30.80
C TYR A 675 3.12 12.53 31.31
N ILE A 676 2.33 11.97 30.44
CA ILE A 676 1.64 10.71 30.67
C ILE A 676 1.88 9.75 29.51
N HIS A 677 1.85 8.49 29.82
CA HIS A 677 1.75 7.40 28.85
C HIS A 677 0.69 6.44 29.36
N PHE A 678 -0.17 5.97 28.46
CA PHE A 678 -1.10 4.91 28.80
C PHE A 678 -1.23 3.93 27.63
N ASP A 679 -1.50 2.68 28.01
CA ASP A 679 -1.81 1.60 27.10
C ASP A 679 -3.06 0.89 27.61
N GLY A 680 -4.02 0.60 26.70
CA GLY A 680 -5.28 -0.02 27.09
C GLY A 680 -5.96 -0.78 25.98
N SER A 681 -6.03 -2.11 26.11
CA SER A 681 -6.63 -2.99 25.10
C SER A 681 -8.10 -2.72 24.80
N GLN A 682 -8.85 -2.16 25.77
CA GLN A 682 -10.29 -1.93 25.71
C GLN A 682 -10.69 -0.45 25.72
N VAL A 683 -9.73 0.44 25.46
CA VAL A 683 -10.00 1.88 25.37
C VAL A 683 -10.38 2.24 23.93
N GLU A 684 -11.51 2.92 23.73
CA GLU A 684 -11.98 3.40 22.44
C GLU A 684 -11.60 4.86 22.20
N ASN A 685 -11.75 5.69 23.26
CA ASN A 685 -11.45 7.12 23.20
C ASN A 685 -10.98 7.62 24.56
N THR A 686 -10.15 8.65 24.56
CA THR A 686 -9.65 9.29 25.79
C THR A 686 -9.92 10.78 25.74
N VAL A 687 -10.37 11.33 26.86
CA VAL A 687 -10.56 12.78 27.06
C VAL A 687 -9.69 13.21 28.23
N ILE A 688 -8.81 14.18 28.00
CA ILE A 688 -7.97 14.77 29.05
C ILE A 688 -8.50 16.15 29.39
N GLU A 689 -8.78 16.37 30.69
CA GLU A 689 -9.24 17.64 31.22
C GLU A 689 -8.19 18.18 32.20
N LYS A 690 -7.97 19.50 32.17
CA LYS A 690 -7.17 20.24 33.14
C LYS A 690 -8.06 21.27 33.84
N ASN A 691 -8.22 21.16 35.16
CA ASN A 691 -9.10 21.99 35.95
C ASN A 691 -10.56 22.06 35.45
N GLY A 692 -11.05 20.97 34.87
CA GLY A 692 -12.39 20.83 34.30
C GLY A 692 -12.53 21.32 32.86
N GLU A 693 -11.50 21.87 32.23
CA GLU A 693 -11.48 22.22 30.82
C GLU A 693 -10.84 21.10 29.99
N GLN A 694 -11.49 20.69 28.90
CA GLN A 694 -10.94 19.69 28.00
C GLN A 694 -9.74 20.28 27.24
N VAL A 695 -8.59 19.62 27.37
CA VAL A 695 -7.34 20.03 26.70
C VAL A 695 -7.00 19.12 25.52
N LEU A 696 -7.40 17.84 25.57
CA LEU A 696 -7.11 16.89 24.52
C LEU A 696 -8.21 15.82 24.44
N THR A 697 -8.49 15.32 23.23
CA THR A 697 -9.38 14.18 23.04
C THR A 697 -8.97 13.38 21.80
N GLY A 698 -9.21 12.10 21.82
CA GLY A 698 -8.93 11.21 20.71
C GLY A 698 -8.52 9.80 21.16
N ARG A 699 -8.10 9.00 20.22
CA ARG A 699 -7.42 7.74 20.50
C ARG A 699 -5.95 8.05 20.78
N LEU A 700 -5.60 8.14 22.08
CA LEU A 700 -4.31 8.62 22.56
C LEU A 700 -3.47 7.52 23.21
N ASP A 701 -3.87 6.28 23.06
CA ASP A 701 -3.16 5.10 23.60
C ASP A 701 -1.83 4.86 22.88
N SER A 702 -0.87 4.29 23.60
CA SER A 702 0.46 3.88 23.16
C SER A 702 1.48 5.00 22.84
N GLN A 703 1.18 6.26 23.10
CA GLN A 703 2.14 7.36 22.92
C GLN A 703 2.31 8.19 24.20
N ILE A 704 3.47 8.82 24.36
CA ILE A 704 3.67 9.80 25.42
C ILE A 704 2.89 11.09 25.08
N ILE A 705 2.22 11.66 26.08
CA ILE A 705 1.46 12.92 25.94
C ILE A 705 2.06 13.94 26.90
N TYR A 706 2.52 15.06 26.37
CA TYR A 706 2.93 16.22 27.14
C TYR A 706 1.72 17.06 27.55
N LEU A 707 1.53 17.28 28.84
CA LEU A 707 0.41 18.02 29.43
C LEU A 707 0.74 19.48 29.73
N GLY A 708 1.89 19.95 29.27
CA GLY A 708 2.38 21.29 29.54
C GLY A 708 2.95 21.49 30.95
N ASN A 709 3.18 22.74 31.33
CA ASN A 709 3.57 23.12 32.68
C ASN A 709 2.32 23.07 33.57
N VAL A 710 2.27 22.06 34.45
CA VAL A 710 1.21 21.90 35.44
C VAL A 710 1.60 22.63 36.71
N GLN A 711 0.71 23.51 37.16
CA GLN A 711 0.95 24.30 38.36
C GLN A 711 0.58 23.52 39.62
N LYS A 712 1.17 23.92 40.78
CA LYS A 712 0.72 23.39 42.07
C LYS A 712 -0.77 23.65 42.26
N GLY A 713 -1.53 22.59 42.54
CA GLY A 713 -2.98 22.63 42.75
C GLY A 713 -3.81 22.29 41.50
N ASP A 714 -3.18 22.22 40.33
CA ASP A 714 -3.90 21.78 39.12
C ASP A 714 -4.38 20.33 39.26
N GLU A 715 -5.59 20.07 38.79
CA GLU A 715 -6.18 18.74 38.68
C GLU A 715 -6.27 18.32 37.22
N ILE A 716 -5.61 17.19 36.87
CA ILE A 716 -5.69 16.55 35.56
C ILE A 716 -6.58 15.33 35.66
N ARG A 717 -7.62 15.24 34.84
CA ARG A 717 -8.51 14.09 34.75
C ARG A 717 -8.36 13.43 33.39
N ILE A 718 -8.08 12.13 33.37
CA ILE A 718 -7.93 11.32 32.18
C ILE A 718 -9.10 10.37 32.17
N LYS A 719 -10.09 10.63 31.30
CA LYS A 719 -11.31 9.86 31.13
C LYS A 719 -11.16 8.93 29.94
N MET A 720 -11.06 7.64 30.20
CA MET A 720 -10.94 6.59 29.20
C MET A 720 -12.32 5.99 28.96
N GLN A 721 -12.84 6.15 27.75
CA GLN A 721 -14.09 5.52 27.31
C GLN A 721 -13.78 4.10 26.87
N LEU A 722 -14.46 3.13 27.46
CA LEU A 722 -14.24 1.72 27.18
C LEU A 722 -15.06 1.27 25.95
N LYS A 723 -14.52 0.33 25.18
CA LYS A 723 -15.20 -0.27 24.03
C LYS A 723 -16.48 -0.98 24.44
N GLN A 724 -17.52 -0.80 23.66
CA GLN A 724 -18.81 -1.48 23.82
C GLN A 724 -18.84 -2.75 22.95
N ASP A 725 -17.96 -3.69 23.25
CA ASP A 725 -17.90 -4.99 22.60
C ASP A 725 -18.23 -6.12 23.58
N ASN A 726 -18.15 -7.37 23.12
CA ASN A 726 -18.46 -8.54 23.95
C ASN A 726 -17.26 -8.97 24.84
N GLU A 727 -16.15 -8.25 24.84
CA GLU A 727 -15.04 -8.55 25.71
C GLU A 727 -15.30 -8.01 27.11
N MET A 728 -15.32 -8.91 28.09
CA MET A 728 -15.71 -8.63 29.47
C MET A 728 -14.53 -8.19 30.33
N SER A 729 -13.31 -8.21 29.86
CA SER A 729 -12.11 -7.85 30.62
C SER A 729 -11.05 -7.16 29.76
N GLY A 730 -10.22 -6.36 30.40
CA GLY A 730 -9.10 -5.69 29.75
C GLY A 730 -7.99 -5.35 30.73
N VAL A 731 -6.88 -4.84 30.16
CA VAL A 731 -5.77 -4.28 30.91
C VAL A 731 -5.63 -2.82 30.54
N VAL A 732 -5.40 -1.96 31.52
CA VAL A 732 -5.01 -0.57 31.30
C VAL A 732 -3.80 -0.26 32.15
N ARG A 733 -2.83 0.43 31.57
CA ARG A 733 -1.66 0.97 32.26
C ARG A 733 -1.61 2.46 32.08
N LEU A 734 -1.51 3.23 33.14
CA LEU A 734 -1.27 4.67 33.10
C LEU A 734 -0.04 4.99 33.93
N THR A 735 0.97 5.57 33.28
CA THR A 735 2.16 6.12 33.96
C THR A 735 2.17 7.62 33.77
N ALA A 736 2.41 8.36 34.84
CA ALA A 736 2.69 9.79 34.81
C ALA A 736 4.14 10.02 35.20
N ALA A 737 4.81 10.95 34.53
CA ALA A 737 6.21 11.28 34.85
C ALA A 737 6.46 12.79 34.75
N GLU A 738 7.35 13.30 35.58
CA GLU A 738 7.88 14.64 35.47
C GLU A 738 9.29 14.63 34.89
N LEU A 739 9.59 15.59 34.03
CA LEU A 739 10.93 15.78 33.48
C LEU A 739 11.82 16.47 34.54
N ASP A 740 13.03 15.97 34.74
CA ASP A 740 14.09 16.67 35.43
C ASP A 740 14.79 17.63 34.47
N GLU A 741 14.55 18.92 34.67
CA GLU A 741 15.06 19.94 33.75
C GLU A 741 16.58 20.11 33.87
N GLU A 742 17.16 19.91 35.04
CA GLU A 742 18.61 20.05 35.28
C GLU A 742 19.35 18.90 34.59
N VAL A 743 18.86 17.67 34.73
CA VAL A 743 19.42 16.50 34.06
C VAL A 743 19.26 16.63 32.53
N MET A 744 18.12 17.17 32.05
CA MET A 744 17.91 17.37 30.60
C MET A 744 18.86 18.43 30.04
N GLU A 745 19.15 19.51 30.79
CA GLU A 745 20.13 20.52 30.37
C GLU A 745 21.55 19.94 30.33
N GLU A 746 21.93 19.16 31.31
CA GLU A 746 23.21 18.44 31.35
C GLU A 746 23.35 17.49 30.19
N LEU A 747 22.32 16.67 29.92
CA LEU A 747 22.27 15.76 28.78
C LEU A 747 22.44 16.51 27.45
N ALA A 748 21.70 17.60 27.27
CA ALA A 748 21.77 18.40 26.04
C ALA A 748 23.17 19.01 25.83
N GLN A 749 23.84 19.41 26.89
CA GLN A 749 25.23 19.88 26.86
C GLN A 749 26.18 18.75 26.43
N ARG A 750 26.09 17.57 27.07
CA ARG A 750 26.92 16.39 26.73
C ARG A 750 26.68 15.96 25.27
N MET A 751 25.45 15.93 24.80
CA MET A 751 25.13 15.65 23.39
C MET A 751 25.76 16.69 22.44
N GLN A 752 25.77 17.97 22.83
CA GLN A 752 26.38 19.02 22.02
C GLN A 752 27.89 18.91 21.93
N GLU A 753 28.56 18.61 23.04
CA GLU A 753 30.02 18.42 23.11
C GLU A 753 30.44 17.21 22.27
N ASN A 754 29.63 16.15 22.27
CA ASN A 754 29.85 14.88 21.59
C ASN A 754 29.28 14.85 20.16
N ALA A 755 28.86 15.98 19.60
CA ALA A 755 28.19 16.04 18.31
C ALA A 755 29.15 15.88 17.12
N TRP A 756 28.76 15.01 16.21
CA TRP A 756 29.38 14.92 14.88
C TRP A 756 29.06 16.15 14.03
N LYS A 757 30.09 16.76 13.45
CA LYS A 757 29.94 17.96 12.63
C LYS A 757 29.82 17.59 11.17
N LEU A 758 28.61 17.66 10.63
CA LEU A 758 28.35 17.43 9.18
C LEU A 758 29.07 18.48 8.34
N THR A 759 29.89 18.04 7.39
CA THR A 759 30.63 18.91 6.46
C THR A 759 30.10 18.82 5.02
N SER A 760 29.50 17.70 4.67
CA SER A 760 28.90 17.50 3.35
C SER A 760 27.77 16.47 3.40
N ALA A 761 26.67 16.79 2.73
CA ALA A 761 25.57 15.87 2.46
C ALA A 761 25.20 16.00 0.98
N LYS A 762 25.32 14.91 0.23
CA LYS A 762 24.98 14.91 -1.21
C LYS A 762 24.43 13.54 -1.59
N GLY A 763 23.16 13.52 -1.96
CA GLY A 763 22.46 12.30 -2.34
C GLY A 763 22.51 11.25 -1.23
N ASN A 764 23.13 10.12 -1.53
CA ASN A 764 23.31 8.99 -0.61
C ASN A 764 24.66 9.01 0.14
N HIS A 765 25.37 10.15 0.16
CA HIS A 765 26.68 10.29 0.78
C HIS A 765 26.68 11.41 1.81
N LEU A 766 27.14 11.10 3.03
CA LEU A 766 27.38 12.05 4.12
C LEU A 766 28.84 12.03 4.51
N SER A 767 29.40 13.16 4.91
CA SER A 767 30.71 13.22 5.55
C SER A 767 30.77 14.32 6.59
N GLY A 768 31.57 14.10 7.63
CA GLY A 768 31.76 15.04 8.71
C GLY A 768 32.95 14.67 9.57
N THR A 769 33.12 15.41 10.67
CA THR A 769 34.21 15.24 11.62
C THR A 769 33.68 15.03 13.03
N ILE A 770 34.36 14.21 13.81
CA ILE A 770 34.06 13.95 15.22
C ILE A 770 35.35 14.07 16.03
N HIS A 771 35.21 14.45 17.28
CA HIS A 771 36.30 14.36 18.26
C HIS A 771 35.81 13.48 19.40
N ALA A 772 36.27 12.23 19.44
CA ALA A 772 35.98 11.30 20.50
C ALA A 772 36.97 11.47 21.65
N GLN A 773 36.48 11.54 22.88
CA GLN A 773 37.30 11.71 24.06
C GLN A 773 38.06 10.44 24.44
N GLU A 774 37.46 9.30 24.10
CA GLU A 774 37.95 7.94 24.29
C GLU A 774 37.40 7.05 23.20
N ASP A 775 37.64 5.74 23.25
CA ASP A 775 36.98 4.76 22.36
C ASP A 775 35.48 4.72 22.64
N GLN A 776 34.65 5.29 21.77
CA GLN A 776 33.20 5.48 21.95
C GLN A 776 32.38 4.91 20.80
N MET A 777 31.08 4.80 21.01
CA MET A 777 30.12 4.51 19.95
C MET A 777 29.65 5.81 19.32
N LEU A 778 29.78 5.95 18.00
CA LEU A 778 29.17 7.05 17.26
C LEU A 778 27.80 6.58 16.76
N PHE A 779 26.75 7.11 17.36
CA PHE A 779 25.36 6.92 17.01
C PHE A 779 24.96 7.89 15.90
N PHE A 780 24.22 7.41 14.93
CA PHE A 780 23.54 8.23 13.93
C PHE A 780 22.03 8.08 14.09
N SER A 781 21.30 9.19 14.16
CA SER A 781 19.83 9.19 14.13
C SER A 781 19.31 8.86 12.74
N ILE A 782 19.77 7.75 12.21
CA ILE A 782 19.45 7.20 10.86
C ILE A 782 19.15 5.71 11.04
N PRO A 783 18.07 5.19 10.44
CA PRO A 783 17.80 3.76 10.48
C PRO A 783 18.97 2.90 10.02
N TYR A 784 19.24 1.85 10.77
CA TYR A 784 20.24 0.86 10.41
C TYR A 784 19.80 0.06 9.18
N ASP A 785 20.68 0.01 8.18
CA ASP A 785 20.51 -0.85 7.00
C ASP A 785 21.88 -1.39 6.57
N LYS A 786 21.91 -2.64 6.12
CA LYS A 786 23.13 -3.27 5.59
C LYS A 786 23.71 -2.58 4.35
N GLY A 787 22.92 -1.72 3.70
CA GLY A 787 23.35 -0.88 2.59
C GLY A 787 24.33 0.23 2.98
N TRP A 788 24.37 0.59 4.26
CA TRP A 788 25.32 1.58 4.75
C TRP A 788 26.76 1.06 4.76
N THR A 789 27.65 1.83 4.19
CA THR A 789 29.10 1.66 4.32
C THR A 789 29.66 2.89 5.02
N VAL A 790 30.22 2.69 6.21
CA VAL A 790 30.87 3.75 6.99
C VAL A 790 32.38 3.60 6.91
N LYS A 791 33.07 4.74 6.75
CA LYS A 791 34.52 4.83 6.75
C LYS A 791 34.97 5.87 7.76
N ILE A 792 35.96 5.51 8.58
CA ILE A 792 36.68 6.40 9.48
C ILE A 792 38.09 6.57 8.91
N ASP A 793 38.50 7.82 8.63
CA ASP A 793 39.76 8.19 8.01
C ASP A 793 40.05 7.37 6.73
N GLY A 794 39.01 7.16 5.93
CA GLY A 794 39.07 6.43 4.68
C GLY A 794 39.01 4.89 4.80
N LYS A 795 39.14 4.32 6.00
CA LYS A 795 39.08 2.87 6.23
C LYS A 795 37.64 2.45 6.56
N LYS A 796 37.15 1.38 5.91
CA LYS A 796 35.83 0.79 6.18
C LYS A 796 35.79 0.19 7.58
N VAL A 797 34.75 0.54 8.34
CA VAL A 797 34.48 0.02 9.69
C VAL A 797 33.23 -0.81 9.72
N LYS A 798 33.09 -1.66 10.72
CA LYS A 798 31.92 -2.51 10.93
C LYS A 798 30.79 -1.66 11.54
N THR A 799 29.62 -1.66 10.91
CA THR A 799 28.41 -1.05 11.44
C THR A 799 27.69 -1.99 12.41
N LYS A 800 27.03 -1.43 13.40
CA LYS A 800 26.15 -2.11 14.35
C LYS A 800 24.81 -1.40 14.43
N ALA A 801 23.81 -2.02 15.02
CA ALA A 801 22.51 -1.43 15.27
C ALA A 801 22.31 -1.23 16.78
N LEU A 802 22.07 -0.01 17.23
CA LEU A 802 21.58 0.30 18.57
C LEU A 802 20.09 -0.02 18.62
N GLY A 803 19.64 -0.73 19.65
CA GLY A 803 18.24 -1.12 19.80
C GLY A 803 17.68 -1.84 18.56
N LYS A 804 18.51 -2.54 17.79
CA LYS A 804 18.19 -3.18 16.51
C LYS A 804 17.75 -2.20 15.40
N ALA A 805 17.64 -0.89 15.68
CA ALA A 805 17.00 0.12 14.84
C ALA A 805 17.94 1.18 14.25
N PHE A 806 18.89 1.69 15.01
CA PHE A 806 19.70 2.84 14.60
C PHE A 806 21.15 2.50 14.29
N LEU A 807 21.72 3.21 13.31
CA LEU A 807 23.09 3.01 12.85
C LEU A 807 24.12 3.47 13.90
N THR A 808 25.05 2.59 14.26
CA THR A 808 26.21 2.92 15.08
C THR A 808 27.51 2.35 14.53
N VAL A 809 28.63 3.00 14.90
CA VAL A 809 29.98 2.51 14.60
C VAL A 809 30.89 2.82 15.79
N LYS A 810 31.86 1.96 16.07
CA LYS A 810 32.89 2.26 17.06
C LYS A 810 33.88 3.28 16.45
N VAL A 811 34.14 4.38 17.16
CA VAL A 811 35.11 5.40 16.81
C VAL A 811 36.23 5.39 17.88
N PRO A 812 37.51 5.37 17.49
CA PRO A 812 38.61 5.43 18.45
C PRO A 812 38.75 6.85 19.02
N GLU A 813 39.52 6.98 20.13
CA GLU A 813 39.90 8.27 20.70
C GLU A 813 40.59 9.18 19.66
N GLY A 814 40.23 10.46 19.66
CA GLY A 814 40.87 11.46 18.83
C GLY A 814 39.93 12.15 17.81
N LYS A 815 40.55 12.90 16.89
CA LYS A 815 39.80 13.59 15.79
C LYS A 815 39.77 12.74 14.56
N HIS A 816 38.56 12.44 14.09
CA HIS A 816 38.36 11.57 12.94
C HIS A 816 37.45 12.19 11.90
N LYS A 817 37.72 11.85 10.63
CA LYS A 817 36.81 12.10 9.51
C LYS A 817 35.96 10.86 9.28
N VAL A 818 34.62 11.01 9.41
CA VAL A 818 33.66 9.93 9.21
C VAL A 818 32.84 10.19 7.97
N SER A 819 32.72 9.21 7.08
CA SER A 819 31.91 9.27 5.90
C SER A 819 31.02 8.03 5.77
N LEU A 820 29.78 8.27 5.33
CA LEU A 820 28.76 7.26 5.12
C LEU A 820 28.35 7.26 3.65
N THR A 821 28.15 6.08 3.09
CA THR A 821 27.58 5.96 1.73
C THR A 821 26.57 4.83 1.75
N TYR A 822 25.38 5.10 1.21
CA TYR A 822 24.30 4.14 1.13
C TYR A 822 24.13 3.58 -0.28
N VAL A 823 24.03 2.27 -0.41
CA VAL A 823 23.63 1.57 -1.64
C VAL A 823 22.70 0.45 -1.22
N SER A 824 21.49 0.44 -1.75
CA SER A 824 20.50 -0.59 -1.38
C SER A 824 21.05 -2.01 -1.55
N SER A 825 20.87 -2.83 -0.52
CA SER A 825 21.32 -4.23 -0.53
C SER A 825 20.73 -4.99 -1.72
N GLY A 826 21.55 -5.81 -2.40
CA GLY A 826 21.12 -6.59 -3.57
C GLY A 826 21.11 -5.81 -4.89
N PHE A 827 21.34 -4.50 -4.89
CA PHE A 827 21.32 -3.70 -6.14
C PHE A 827 22.43 -4.12 -7.12
N LYS A 828 23.64 -4.34 -6.66
CA LYS A 828 24.79 -4.72 -7.51
C LYS A 828 24.59 -6.09 -8.15
N GLU A 829 24.19 -7.06 -7.34
CA GLU A 829 23.90 -8.43 -7.77
C GLU A 829 22.71 -8.45 -8.74
N GLY A 830 21.67 -7.68 -8.42
CA GLY A 830 20.50 -7.52 -9.28
C GLY A 830 20.86 -6.88 -10.62
N ALA A 831 21.71 -5.85 -10.65
CA ALA A 831 22.15 -5.23 -11.87
C ALA A 831 22.94 -6.18 -12.78
N ILE A 832 23.84 -6.99 -12.21
CA ILE A 832 24.58 -8.00 -12.96
C ILE A 832 23.62 -9.03 -13.59
N LEU A 833 22.67 -9.53 -12.80
CA LEU A 833 21.66 -10.48 -13.29
C LEU A 833 20.77 -9.87 -14.37
N SER A 834 20.36 -8.62 -14.21
CA SER A 834 19.54 -7.92 -15.21
C SER A 834 20.28 -7.74 -16.52
N VAL A 835 21.54 -7.31 -16.50
CA VAL A 835 22.36 -7.20 -17.70
C VAL A 835 22.52 -8.57 -18.39
N ALA A 836 22.80 -9.62 -17.62
CA ALA A 836 22.88 -10.99 -18.15
C ALA A 836 21.54 -11.43 -18.80
N GLY A 837 20.42 -11.17 -18.14
CA GLY A 837 19.08 -11.46 -18.66
C GLY A 837 18.79 -10.75 -19.98
N PHE A 838 19.11 -9.45 -20.08
CA PHE A 838 18.96 -8.69 -21.32
C PHE A 838 19.87 -9.21 -22.44
N VAL A 839 21.11 -9.57 -22.14
CA VAL A 839 22.03 -10.18 -23.14
C VAL A 839 21.43 -11.49 -23.67
N ILE A 840 20.95 -12.37 -22.79
CA ILE A 840 20.35 -13.67 -23.17
C ILE A 840 19.14 -13.46 -24.09
N ILE A 841 18.20 -12.57 -23.75
CA ILE A 841 17.01 -12.36 -24.59
C ILE A 841 17.38 -11.77 -25.93
N ILE A 842 18.35 -10.85 -26.01
CA ILE A 842 18.86 -10.30 -27.27
C ILE A 842 19.48 -11.41 -28.14
N LEU A 843 20.29 -12.31 -27.58
CA LEU A 843 20.85 -13.45 -28.29
C LEU A 843 19.74 -14.36 -28.84
N ILE A 844 18.71 -14.70 -28.05
CA ILE A 844 17.56 -15.47 -28.49
C ILE A 844 16.86 -14.80 -29.68
N MET A 845 16.70 -13.47 -29.64
CA MET A 845 16.09 -12.70 -30.73
C MET A 845 16.93 -12.75 -32.01
N LEU A 846 18.24 -12.59 -31.90
CA LEU A 846 19.17 -12.64 -33.04
C LEU A 846 19.21 -14.02 -33.69
N PHE A 847 19.31 -15.10 -32.89
CA PHE A 847 19.26 -16.47 -33.40
C PHE A 847 17.92 -16.79 -34.08
N SER A 848 16.80 -16.33 -33.52
CA SER A 848 15.49 -16.52 -34.13
C SER A 848 15.36 -15.80 -35.49
N GLN A 849 15.94 -14.60 -35.63
CA GLN A 849 15.95 -13.87 -36.90
C GLN A 849 16.83 -14.56 -37.95
N ARG A 850 18.02 -15.08 -37.54
CA ARG A 850 18.91 -15.83 -38.44
C ARG A 850 18.23 -17.08 -39.01
N LYS A 851 17.54 -17.87 -38.16
CA LYS A 851 16.78 -19.04 -38.60
C LYS A 851 15.68 -18.69 -39.60
N LYS A 852 14.94 -17.60 -39.38
CA LYS A 852 13.91 -17.12 -40.32
C LYS A 852 14.50 -16.68 -41.65
N LYS A 853 15.63 -15.98 -41.67
CA LYS A 853 16.33 -15.57 -42.90
C LYS A 853 16.92 -16.76 -43.66
N ALA A 854 17.41 -17.80 -42.98
CA ALA A 854 17.89 -19.02 -43.59
C ALA A 854 16.75 -19.78 -44.27
N ALA A 855 15.63 -19.98 -43.57
CA ALA A 855 14.44 -20.63 -44.11
C ALA A 855 13.81 -19.89 -45.33
N VAL A 856 13.92 -18.56 -45.40
CA VAL A 856 13.45 -17.76 -46.55
C VAL A 856 14.45 -17.82 -47.71
N LYS A 857 15.71 -18.16 -47.49
CA LYS A 857 16.71 -18.34 -48.55
C LYS A 857 16.68 -19.75 -49.17
N GLU A 858 16.08 -20.74 -48.46
CA GLU A 858 15.90 -22.13 -48.92
C GLU A 858 14.57 -22.31 -49.69
N ILE A 859 13.67 -21.33 -49.69
CA ILE A 859 12.47 -21.24 -50.54
C ILE A 859 12.75 -20.33 -51.73
#